data_2fd284ccaa09d3de9015570c76764073
#
_entry.id   2fd284ccaa09d3de9015570c76764073
#
_cell.length_a   1.000
_cell.length_b   1.000
_cell.length_c   1.000
_cell.angle_alpha   90.00
_cell.angle_beta   90.00
_cell.angle_gamma   90.00
#
_symmetry.space_group_name_H-M   'P 1'
#
loop_
_entity.id
_entity.type
_entity.pdbx_description
1 polymer ?
#
loop_
_entity_poly.entity_id
_entity_poly.type
_entity_poly.pdbx_seq_one_letter_code
_entity_poly.pdbx_strand_id
1 'polypeptide(L)'
;MEPAYIGKVSTRNRIIKNGTGLFYDTKADRGHMNDTNIACYEALSKGGVGLLVAATAPLIDADVPGFRITRDEYIPGFSKLAAAIHKHGCPAFAQIFHVGPMSPLFFKAPSGVAASSIPKSESPRPFFEVARALPIPEIQDIVETFGKAAERIKKAGFDGIELNSATNHLLNSFLSRAWNRRQDAYGCGSLESRAKIVIEIIQDIKRRNGRDFAVIALINGAEVGLKQGITLEESKGFARLLEEAGADAIEVRAEFYMNTEDDKRRDSTHFPEIYFYPEPPKVMGANIDRNHHGVGASVPLAAGIKKMVSVPVIVAGRLTPELGEKAIRSGMVDFISLNRPLLADHELPNKVAAGRLEDIRPCTSCLTCFDLGEHAQPVHCQVNAALGREREYAIKAAKRKKRVVVVGGGPAGMETARVAALRGHEVMLYEKEPKLGGSLPLAALVKGFEREDVLSLIRYLKTQITKLGVKINLGREVTRSLIEEIKPDVIIIAAGGTHDVPKLSGIDGRTVLTSRDLHRKLKTYLKFFGPRLLNRLTKIWMPLGKRVVIMGGGIHGCQTAAFLVKRGRKVTIVETGKEIGDGLLEVLVKPHLLMWLADKGVTMMAKVKYEKITDKGLTISQKGKKQTIEADSIVTALPLKPNTELLKSLKDVVPEVYAIGDCKEPHLIIDAIADGARIARTI
;
A
#
# COMPACT_ATOMS: atom_id res chain seq x y z
N MET A 1 9.56 18.94 -14.59
CA MET A 1 10.50 19.18 -13.45
C MET A 1 10.78 20.66 -13.25
N GLU A 2 9.81 21.53 -13.53
CA GLU A 2 9.92 22.97 -13.39
C GLU A 2 9.70 23.42 -11.95
N PRO A 3 10.42 24.43 -11.45
CA PRO A 3 10.16 25.06 -10.15
C PRO A 3 8.74 25.66 -10.09
N ALA A 4 8.22 25.79 -8.88
CA ALA A 4 6.94 26.43 -8.62
C ALA A 4 6.91 26.99 -7.21
N TYR A 5 5.78 27.59 -6.79
CA TYR A 5 5.63 28.20 -5.49
C TYR A 5 4.35 27.75 -4.79
N ILE A 6 4.43 27.66 -3.45
CA ILE A 6 3.28 27.57 -2.54
C ILE A 6 3.41 28.75 -1.57
N GLY A 7 2.55 29.74 -1.69
CA GLY A 7 2.78 31.03 -1.05
C GLY A 7 4.13 31.62 -1.47
N LYS A 8 5.00 31.90 -0.51
CA LYS A 8 6.39 32.36 -0.76
C LYS A 8 7.42 31.24 -0.80
N VAL A 9 7.03 30.00 -0.57
CA VAL A 9 7.95 28.85 -0.54
C VAL A 9 8.20 28.36 -1.96
N SER A 10 9.45 28.43 -2.41
CA SER A 10 9.90 27.91 -3.70
C SER A 10 10.13 26.40 -3.64
N THR A 11 9.66 25.68 -4.65
CA THR A 11 9.91 24.25 -4.83
C THR A 11 10.73 24.00 -6.09
N ARG A 12 11.71 23.11 -6.04
CA ARG A 12 12.59 22.79 -7.20
C ARG A 12 11.88 22.02 -8.32
N ASN A 13 10.73 21.45 -8.06
CA ASN A 13 9.84 20.78 -9.02
C ASN A 13 8.44 20.64 -8.40
N ARG A 14 7.51 20.10 -9.17
CA ARG A 14 6.09 19.98 -8.81
C ARG A 14 5.69 18.60 -8.23
N ILE A 15 6.66 17.85 -7.69
CA ILE A 15 6.41 16.57 -7.02
C ILE A 15 6.47 16.78 -5.51
N ILE A 16 5.36 16.50 -4.84
CA ILE A 16 5.22 16.60 -3.38
C ILE A 16 5.19 15.19 -2.77
N LYS A 17 5.90 14.99 -1.67
CA LYS A 17 5.71 13.85 -0.76
C LYS A 17 4.76 14.30 0.35
N ASN A 18 3.52 13.81 0.33
CA ASN A 18 2.54 14.16 1.36
C ASN A 18 2.78 13.44 2.71
N GLY A 19 2.09 13.90 3.75
CA GLY A 19 2.16 13.35 5.09
C GLY A 19 1.84 11.85 5.15
N THR A 20 2.62 11.08 5.92
CA THR A 20 2.44 9.64 6.13
C THR A 20 2.99 9.26 7.49
N GLY A 21 2.21 8.56 8.30
CA GLY A 21 2.70 7.90 9.50
C GLY A 21 3.65 6.75 9.13
N LEU A 22 4.89 6.82 9.57
CA LEU A 22 5.90 5.78 9.31
C LEU A 22 6.08 4.83 10.48
N PHE A 23 5.73 5.25 11.68
CA PHE A 23 5.70 4.47 12.93
C PHE A 23 7.03 3.75 13.25
N TYR A 24 8.17 4.41 12.95
CA TYR A 24 9.50 3.89 13.34
C TYR A 24 9.87 4.27 14.77
N ASP A 25 9.07 5.10 15.44
CA ASP A 25 9.22 5.43 16.83
C ASP A 25 8.81 4.24 17.72
N THR A 26 9.53 4.07 18.79
CA THR A 26 9.25 3.06 19.82
C THR A 26 8.49 3.70 20.99
N LYS A 27 7.92 2.88 21.89
CA LYS A 27 7.35 3.40 23.13
C LYS A 27 8.36 4.21 23.98
N ALA A 28 9.65 3.88 23.84
CA ALA A 28 10.73 4.61 24.52
C ALA A 28 10.90 6.04 23.99
N ASP A 29 10.59 6.27 22.70
CA ASP A 29 10.71 7.60 22.08
C ASP A 29 9.61 8.58 22.56
N ARG A 30 8.51 8.07 23.12
CA ARG A 30 7.40 8.87 23.72
C ARG A 30 6.90 10.00 22.81
N GLY A 31 6.85 9.76 21.48
CA GLY A 31 6.44 10.75 20.50
C GLY A 31 7.55 11.70 20.03
N HIS A 32 8.79 11.52 20.48
CA HIS A 32 9.95 12.24 19.96
C HIS A 32 10.42 11.68 18.62
N MET A 33 10.95 12.57 17.78
CA MET A 33 11.55 12.21 16.49
C MET A 33 12.87 11.46 16.72
N ASN A 34 13.00 10.27 16.11
CA ASN A 34 14.21 9.46 16.21
C ASN A 34 15.03 9.46 14.92
N ASP A 35 16.25 8.92 15.00
CA ASP A 35 17.21 8.90 13.90
C ASP A 35 16.75 8.08 12.68
N THR A 36 15.93 7.04 12.87
CA THR A 36 15.39 6.22 11.77
C THR A 36 14.42 7.05 10.92
N ASN A 37 13.53 7.81 11.57
CA ASN A 37 12.62 8.71 10.89
C ASN A 37 13.37 9.81 10.14
N ILE A 38 14.34 10.46 10.79
CA ILE A 38 15.17 11.50 10.17
C ILE A 38 15.89 10.94 8.94
N ALA A 39 16.47 9.74 9.01
CA ALA A 39 17.16 9.13 7.88
C ALA A 39 16.23 8.83 6.69
N CYS A 40 15.00 8.37 6.96
CA CYS A 40 14.01 8.12 5.90
C CYS A 40 13.60 9.42 5.18
N TYR A 41 13.31 10.48 5.93
CA TYR A 41 12.95 11.76 5.34
C TYR A 41 14.13 12.45 4.64
N GLU A 42 15.35 12.32 5.18
CA GLU A 42 16.58 12.79 4.52
C GLU A 42 16.78 12.07 3.17
N ALA A 43 16.57 10.75 3.11
CA ALA A 43 16.68 9.98 1.87
C ALA A 43 15.65 10.43 0.81
N LEU A 44 14.42 10.72 1.21
CA LEU A 44 13.38 11.27 0.33
C LEU A 44 13.76 12.66 -0.21
N SER A 45 14.28 13.54 0.65
CA SER A 45 14.74 14.87 0.24
C SER A 45 15.91 14.76 -0.73
N LYS A 46 16.92 13.94 -0.43
CA LYS A 46 18.06 13.65 -1.32
C LYS A 46 17.60 13.07 -2.66
N GLY A 47 16.53 12.28 -2.66
CA GLY A 47 15.91 11.67 -3.84
C GLY A 47 15.28 12.65 -4.81
N GLY A 48 15.24 13.95 -4.50
CA GLY A 48 14.88 14.99 -5.44
C GLY A 48 13.44 15.48 -5.36
N VAL A 49 12.68 15.11 -4.34
CA VAL A 49 11.31 15.62 -4.16
C VAL A 49 11.28 17.14 -4.07
N GLY A 50 10.27 17.78 -4.67
CA GLY A 50 10.14 19.24 -4.73
C GLY A 50 9.74 19.88 -3.42
N LEU A 51 8.84 19.23 -2.67
CA LEU A 51 8.41 19.61 -1.33
C LEU A 51 8.13 18.36 -0.54
N LEU A 52 8.49 18.36 0.74
CA LEU A 52 8.29 17.22 1.61
C LEU A 52 7.40 17.61 2.78
N VAL A 53 6.23 16.99 2.85
CA VAL A 53 5.37 17.02 4.03
C VAL A 53 5.85 15.91 4.95
N ALA A 54 6.72 16.28 5.90
CA ALA A 54 7.56 15.32 6.57
C ALA A 54 6.81 14.46 7.58
N ALA A 55 6.16 15.05 8.53
CA ALA A 55 5.62 14.31 9.66
C ALA A 55 4.10 14.45 9.72
N THR A 56 3.45 13.36 10.04
CA THR A 56 2.09 13.40 10.53
C THR A 56 2.16 13.63 12.03
N ALA A 57 1.76 14.81 12.47
CA ALA A 57 1.79 15.22 13.87
C ALA A 57 0.36 15.27 14.44
N PRO A 58 -0.10 14.22 15.13
CA PRO A 58 -1.40 14.25 15.79
C PRO A 58 -1.41 15.25 16.94
N LEU A 59 -2.50 16.01 17.07
CA LEU A 59 -2.69 17.00 18.13
C LEU A 59 -3.36 16.40 19.37
N ILE A 60 -3.02 15.14 19.68
CA ILE A 60 -3.54 14.44 20.85
C ILE A 60 -2.35 13.92 21.66
N ASP A 61 -2.40 14.17 22.96
CA ASP A 61 -1.43 13.67 23.90
C ASP A 61 -1.88 12.29 24.40
N ALA A 62 -1.59 11.25 23.60
CA ALA A 62 -1.96 9.87 23.89
C ALA A 62 -0.72 8.97 23.91
N ASP A 63 -0.74 7.92 24.71
CA ASP A 63 0.36 6.95 24.81
C ASP A 63 0.34 5.94 23.66
N VAL A 64 0.61 6.45 22.45
CA VAL A 64 0.62 5.68 21.19
C VAL A 64 1.81 6.09 20.34
N PRO A 65 2.31 5.21 19.47
CA PRO A 65 3.31 5.55 18.47
C PRO A 65 2.86 6.72 17.58
N GLY A 66 3.79 7.58 17.20
CA GLY A 66 3.55 8.74 16.34
C GLY A 66 4.11 10.02 16.93
N PHE A 67 4.61 10.90 16.04
CA PHE A 67 5.23 12.14 16.46
C PHE A 67 4.20 13.13 17.00
N ARG A 68 4.58 13.86 18.02
CA ARG A 68 3.74 14.86 18.68
C ARG A 68 4.34 16.24 18.53
N ILE A 69 3.48 17.25 18.53
CA ILE A 69 3.86 18.67 18.57
C ILE A 69 2.98 19.43 19.58
N THR A 70 2.44 18.71 20.55
CA THR A 70 1.55 19.25 21.58
C THR A 70 2.27 20.13 22.58
N ARG A 71 3.59 19.94 22.79
CA ARG A 71 4.43 20.64 23.76
C ARG A 71 5.77 21.07 23.17
N ASP A 72 6.42 22.06 23.78
CA ASP A 72 7.67 22.61 23.27
C ASP A 72 8.86 21.63 23.34
N GLU A 73 8.79 20.62 24.22
CA GLU A 73 9.81 19.57 24.34
C GLU A 73 10.02 18.76 23.04
N TYR A 74 9.05 18.77 22.12
CA TYR A 74 9.15 18.08 20.82
C TYR A 74 9.86 18.91 19.74
N ILE A 75 10.00 20.24 19.92
CA ILE A 75 10.63 21.15 18.95
C ILE A 75 12.03 20.68 18.52
N PRO A 76 12.95 20.29 19.42
CA PRO A 76 14.31 19.91 19.02
C PRO A 76 14.37 18.75 18.04
N GLY A 77 13.48 17.76 18.19
CA GLY A 77 13.38 16.62 17.27
C GLY A 77 12.93 17.05 15.87
N PHE A 78 11.90 17.90 15.81
CA PHE A 78 11.43 18.48 14.55
C PHE A 78 12.48 19.40 13.91
N SER A 79 13.26 20.15 14.69
CA SER A 79 14.35 20.98 14.16
C SER A 79 15.44 20.14 13.49
N LYS A 80 15.83 19.00 14.09
CA LYS A 80 16.76 18.06 13.45
C LYS A 80 16.22 17.53 12.12
N LEU A 81 14.93 17.23 12.09
CA LEU A 81 14.25 16.76 10.87
C LEU A 81 14.25 17.82 9.77
N ALA A 82 13.83 19.05 10.10
CA ALA A 82 13.83 20.18 9.16
C ALA A 82 15.24 20.42 8.57
N ALA A 83 16.25 20.45 9.42
CA ALA A 83 17.65 20.61 8.99
C ALA A 83 18.11 19.49 8.06
N ALA A 84 17.74 18.22 8.33
CA ALA A 84 18.08 17.09 7.49
C ALA A 84 17.41 17.18 6.09
N ILE A 85 16.18 17.68 6.02
CA ILE A 85 15.46 17.90 4.77
C ILE A 85 16.07 19.07 4.00
N HIS A 86 16.31 20.21 4.65
CA HIS A 86 16.87 21.43 4.05
C HIS A 86 18.30 21.22 3.52
N LYS A 87 19.08 20.34 4.14
CA LYS A 87 20.43 19.95 3.67
C LYS A 87 20.49 19.60 2.18
N HIS A 88 19.39 19.14 1.61
CA HIS A 88 19.29 18.76 0.21
C HIS A 88 18.45 19.76 -0.62
N GLY A 89 18.24 20.99 -0.12
CA GLY A 89 17.51 22.04 -0.83
C GLY A 89 16.03 21.74 -1.05
N CYS A 90 15.42 20.97 -0.16
CA CYS A 90 13.98 20.65 -0.20
C CYS A 90 13.27 21.42 0.92
N PRO A 91 12.19 22.15 0.64
CA PRO A 91 11.37 22.75 1.69
C PRO A 91 10.64 21.65 2.49
N ALA A 92 10.50 21.93 3.80
CA ALA A 92 9.91 21.02 4.78
C ALA A 92 8.58 21.57 5.30
N PHE A 93 7.50 20.82 5.11
CA PHE A 93 6.21 21.06 5.72
C PHE A 93 5.89 19.94 6.71
N ALA A 94 5.05 20.23 7.71
CA ALA A 94 4.51 19.22 8.60
C ALA A 94 3.00 19.12 8.45
N GLN A 95 2.46 17.91 8.31
CA GLN A 95 1.02 17.72 8.37
C GLN A 95 0.56 17.76 9.83
N ILE A 96 -0.43 18.58 10.13
CA ILE A 96 -1.12 18.61 11.41
C ILE A 96 -2.57 18.18 11.27
N PHE A 97 -3.04 17.35 12.21
CA PHE A 97 -4.39 16.81 12.16
C PHE A 97 -4.88 16.38 13.55
N HIS A 98 -6.17 16.25 13.68
CA HIS A 98 -6.84 15.64 14.81
C HIS A 98 -7.68 14.46 14.32
N VAL A 99 -7.42 13.24 14.81
CA VAL A 99 -8.06 12.00 14.33
C VAL A 99 -9.58 11.97 14.50
N GLY A 100 -10.11 12.77 15.42
CA GLY A 100 -11.56 12.93 15.58
C GLY A 100 -12.30 11.65 15.91
N PRO A 101 -13.28 11.25 15.05
CA PRO A 101 -14.07 10.04 15.27
C PRO A 101 -13.25 8.76 15.30
N MET A 102 -12.03 8.78 14.74
CA MET A 102 -11.14 7.61 14.63
C MET A 102 -10.26 7.40 15.88
N SER A 103 -10.37 8.26 16.91
CA SER A 103 -9.54 8.18 18.12
C SER A 103 -9.56 6.81 18.82
N PRO A 104 -10.70 6.09 18.95
CA PRO A 104 -10.70 4.76 19.57
C PRO A 104 -9.87 3.72 18.79
N LEU A 105 -9.84 3.82 17.47
CA LEU A 105 -9.08 2.91 16.61
C LEU A 105 -7.58 3.12 16.76
N PHE A 106 -7.13 4.37 16.63
CA PHE A 106 -5.70 4.69 16.60
C PHE A 106 -5.08 4.82 18.00
N PHE A 107 -5.85 5.28 18.99
CA PHE A 107 -5.31 5.67 20.30
C PHE A 107 -5.90 4.90 21.47
N LYS A 108 -6.72 3.86 21.21
CA LYS A 108 -7.44 3.14 22.26
C LYS A 108 -8.20 4.07 23.23
N ALA A 109 -8.57 5.26 22.75
CA ALA A 109 -9.35 6.21 23.52
C ALA A 109 -10.76 5.66 23.76
N PRO A 110 -11.38 5.97 24.90
CA PRO A 110 -12.71 5.45 25.23
C PRO A 110 -13.80 5.93 24.28
N SER A 111 -13.62 7.12 23.67
CA SER A 111 -14.53 7.65 22.63
C SER A 111 -13.78 8.60 21.71
N GLY A 112 -14.23 8.70 20.44
CA GLY A 112 -13.82 9.76 19.52
C GLY A 112 -14.61 11.04 19.75
N VAL A 113 -14.20 12.12 19.09
CA VAL A 113 -14.93 13.40 19.03
C VAL A 113 -15.24 13.77 17.59
N ALA A 114 -16.37 14.40 17.34
CA ALA A 114 -16.82 14.82 16.01
C ALA A 114 -17.68 16.09 16.07
N ALA A 115 -18.04 16.60 14.89
CA ALA A 115 -19.02 17.69 14.80
C ALA A 115 -20.34 17.33 15.48
N SER A 116 -20.82 16.09 15.31
CA SER A 116 -22.05 15.58 15.91
C SER A 116 -21.89 14.15 16.41
N SER A 117 -22.68 13.76 17.39
CA SER A 117 -22.84 12.36 17.78
C SER A 117 -23.84 11.69 16.83
N ILE A 118 -23.40 10.65 16.13
CA ILE A 118 -24.21 9.94 15.13
C ILE A 118 -24.35 8.48 15.58
N PRO A 119 -25.59 7.94 15.63
CA PRO A 119 -25.82 6.53 15.95
C PRO A 119 -25.07 5.60 15.00
N LYS A 120 -24.60 4.44 15.48
CA LYS A 120 -23.89 3.44 14.64
C LYS A 120 -24.68 3.07 13.38
N SER A 121 -26.00 2.96 13.48
CA SER A 121 -26.89 2.64 12.35
C SER A 121 -26.88 3.66 11.22
N GLU A 122 -26.47 4.90 11.51
CA GLU A 122 -26.45 6.02 10.58
C GLU A 122 -25.04 6.52 10.29
N SER A 123 -24.04 6.02 11.04
CA SER A 123 -22.65 6.42 10.88
C SER A 123 -22.11 6.02 9.50
N PRO A 124 -21.39 6.90 8.81
CA PRO A 124 -20.64 6.54 7.61
C PRO A 124 -19.62 5.40 7.85
N ARG A 125 -19.19 5.20 9.10
CA ARG A 125 -18.27 4.13 9.50
C ARG A 125 -18.74 3.46 10.80
N PRO A 126 -19.66 2.50 10.72
CA PRO A 126 -20.28 1.87 11.89
C PRO A 126 -19.34 1.00 12.74
N PHE A 127 -18.13 0.75 12.25
CA PHE A 127 -17.08 0.04 13.00
C PHE A 127 -16.47 0.90 14.10
N PHE A 128 -16.61 2.24 14.00
CA PHE A 128 -16.14 3.12 15.05
C PHE A 128 -17.16 3.22 16.19
N GLU A 129 -16.65 3.44 17.41
CA GLU A 129 -17.49 3.83 18.52
C GLU A 129 -18.19 5.17 18.21
N VAL A 130 -19.38 5.36 18.81
CA VAL A 130 -20.11 6.61 18.64
C VAL A 130 -19.26 7.77 19.17
N ALA A 131 -18.91 8.69 18.29
CA ALA A 131 -18.14 9.86 18.66
C ALA A 131 -19.02 10.84 19.47
N ARG A 132 -18.42 11.50 20.44
CA ARG A 132 -19.05 12.58 21.20
C ARG A 132 -19.08 13.87 20.37
N ALA A 133 -20.21 14.57 20.36
CA ALA A 133 -20.29 15.90 19.76
C ALA A 133 -19.45 16.91 20.57
N LEU A 134 -18.69 17.77 19.88
CA LEU A 134 -17.91 18.83 20.53
C LEU A 134 -18.81 20.02 20.89
N PRO A 135 -18.79 20.52 22.14
CA PRO A 135 -19.39 21.81 22.48
C PRO A 135 -18.53 22.97 21.93
N ILE A 136 -19.13 24.14 21.74
CA ILE A 136 -18.45 25.33 21.16
C ILE A 136 -17.16 25.70 21.89
N PRO A 137 -17.08 25.74 23.24
CA PRO A 137 -15.81 26.05 23.90
C PRO A 137 -14.66 25.10 23.54
N GLU A 138 -14.93 23.78 23.47
CA GLU A 138 -13.90 22.80 23.06
C GLU A 138 -13.50 22.97 21.57
N ILE A 139 -14.42 23.41 20.70
CA ILE A 139 -14.07 23.75 19.31
C ILE A 139 -13.08 24.90 19.29
N GLN A 140 -13.26 25.93 20.11
CA GLN A 140 -12.37 27.08 20.23
C GLN A 140 -11.00 26.66 20.77
N ASP A 141 -10.97 25.80 21.81
CA ASP A 141 -9.72 25.22 22.33
C ASP A 141 -8.96 24.42 21.26
N ILE A 142 -9.68 23.70 20.41
CA ILE A 142 -9.09 22.97 19.29
C ILE A 142 -8.48 23.95 18.26
N VAL A 143 -9.19 25.03 17.90
CA VAL A 143 -8.66 26.06 17.00
C VAL A 143 -7.34 26.61 17.54
N GLU A 144 -7.31 26.97 18.83
CA GLU A 144 -6.09 27.47 19.48
C GLU A 144 -4.97 26.41 19.50
N THR A 145 -5.31 25.14 19.72
CA THR A 145 -4.33 24.03 19.72
C THR A 145 -3.65 23.87 18.37
N PHE A 146 -4.40 23.96 17.26
CA PHE A 146 -3.83 23.95 15.90
C PHE A 146 -2.89 25.15 15.68
N GLY A 147 -3.29 26.35 16.09
CA GLY A 147 -2.46 27.55 16.01
C GLY A 147 -1.13 27.41 16.77
N LYS A 148 -1.18 26.94 18.03
CA LYS A 148 0.01 26.66 18.87
C LYS A 148 0.91 25.57 18.26
N ALA A 149 0.32 24.54 17.66
CA ALA A 149 1.10 23.49 16.99
C ALA A 149 1.85 24.04 15.77
N ALA A 150 1.18 24.84 14.93
CA ALA A 150 1.82 25.50 13.80
C ALA A 150 2.95 26.46 14.24
N GLU A 151 2.79 27.16 15.36
CA GLU A 151 3.82 28.01 15.94
C GLU A 151 5.06 27.20 16.35
N ARG A 152 4.89 26.03 16.97
CA ARG A 152 5.98 25.10 17.30
C ARG A 152 6.68 24.58 16.06
N ILE A 153 5.91 24.22 15.02
CA ILE A 153 6.45 23.76 13.73
C ILE A 153 7.30 24.86 13.08
N LYS A 154 6.83 26.10 13.08
CA LYS A 154 7.64 27.24 12.60
C LYS A 154 8.90 27.45 13.43
N LYS A 155 8.82 27.41 14.76
CA LYS A 155 9.98 27.47 15.67
C LYS A 155 10.98 26.33 15.42
N ALA A 156 10.51 25.17 14.97
CA ALA A 156 11.34 24.04 14.57
C ALA A 156 12.05 24.24 13.22
N GLY A 157 11.75 25.32 12.49
CA GLY A 157 12.40 25.65 11.23
C GLY A 157 11.71 25.08 9.98
N PHE A 158 10.46 24.65 10.08
CA PHE A 158 9.67 24.27 8.90
C PHE A 158 9.19 25.50 8.13
N ASP A 159 9.01 25.33 6.80
CA ASP A 159 8.60 26.41 5.89
C ASP A 159 7.09 26.59 5.85
N GLY A 160 6.32 25.59 6.30
CA GLY A 160 4.87 25.61 6.30
C GLY A 160 4.25 24.37 6.94
N ILE A 161 2.92 24.32 6.85
CA ILE A 161 2.13 23.16 7.32
C ILE A 161 1.14 22.68 6.25
N GLU A 162 0.73 21.44 6.38
CA GLU A 162 -0.43 20.88 5.72
C GLU A 162 -1.52 20.61 6.77
N LEU A 163 -2.66 21.27 6.62
CA LEU A 163 -3.82 21.10 7.48
C LEU A 163 -4.73 20.00 6.91
N ASN A 164 -4.83 18.87 7.62
CA ASN A 164 -5.62 17.74 7.14
C ASN A 164 -7.11 17.89 7.52
N SER A 165 -7.91 18.32 6.55
CA SER A 165 -9.37 18.44 6.64
C SER A 165 -10.11 17.37 5.81
N ALA A 166 -9.46 16.24 5.56
CA ALA A 166 -9.97 15.11 4.77
C ALA A 166 -10.01 13.80 5.58
N THR A 167 -10.31 12.68 4.93
CA THR A 167 -10.12 11.30 5.43
C THR A 167 -10.78 10.96 6.75
N ASN A 168 -12.04 11.36 6.97
CA ASN A 168 -12.80 11.09 8.20
C ASN A 168 -12.15 11.60 9.50
N HIS A 169 -11.20 12.54 9.40
CA HIS A 169 -10.62 13.21 10.55
C HIS A 169 -11.59 14.25 11.14
N LEU A 170 -11.23 14.84 12.26
CA LEU A 170 -12.10 15.78 12.96
C LEU A 170 -12.62 16.90 12.05
N LEU A 171 -11.74 17.57 11.32
CA LEU A 171 -12.10 18.71 10.48
C LEU A 171 -13.04 18.29 9.34
N ASN A 172 -12.81 17.11 8.74
CA ASN A 172 -13.74 16.56 7.75
C ASN A 172 -15.12 16.31 8.33
N SER A 173 -15.22 15.94 9.61
CA SER A 173 -16.52 15.72 10.24
C SER A 173 -17.38 16.98 10.32
N PHE A 174 -16.79 18.18 10.29
CA PHE A 174 -17.51 19.44 10.18
C PHE A 174 -17.90 19.75 8.73
N LEU A 175 -17.03 19.49 7.77
CA LEU A 175 -17.28 19.78 6.35
C LEU A 175 -18.39 18.90 5.75
N SER A 176 -18.47 17.64 6.15
CA SER A 176 -19.39 16.66 5.58
C SER A 176 -20.74 16.63 6.28
N ARG A 177 -21.83 16.79 5.53
CA ARG A 177 -23.20 16.65 6.04
C ARG A 177 -23.52 15.24 6.53
N ALA A 178 -22.78 14.25 6.10
CA ALA A 178 -22.92 12.89 6.60
C ALA A 178 -22.48 12.76 8.07
N TRP A 179 -21.59 13.64 8.52
CA TRP A 179 -21.07 13.70 9.88
C TRP A 179 -21.60 14.89 10.69
N ASN A 180 -21.84 16.04 10.05
CA ASN A 180 -22.29 17.26 10.71
C ASN A 180 -23.81 17.39 10.69
N ARG A 181 -24.45 17.42 11.85
CA ARG A 181 -25.89 17.64 12.04
C ARG A 181 -26.17 18.81 12.99
N ARG A 182 -25.16 19.66 13.22
CA ARG A 182 -25.28 20.82 14.11
C ARG A 182 -26.22 21.86 13.53
N GLN A 183 -26.83 22.66 14.44
CA GLN A 183 -27.70 23.78 14.12
C GLN A 183 -27.12 25.13 14.57
N ASP A 184 -25.91 25.13 15.15
CA ASP A 184 -25.21 26.32 15.64
C ASP A 184 -24.28 26.93 14.56
N ALA A 185 -23.41 27.85 14.96
CA ALA A 185 -22.49 28.56 14.06
C ALA A 185 -21.51 27.64 13.30
N TYR A 186 -21.34 26.39 13.73
CA TYR A 186 -20.54 25.35 13.06
C TYR A 186 -21.44 24.30 12.38
N GLY A 187 -22.70 24.63 12.14
CA GLY A 187 -23.73 23.72 11.70
C GLY A 187 -23.72 23.42 10.21
N CYS A 188 -24.60 22.49 9.79
CA CYS A 188 -24.65 22.01 8.42
C CYS A 188 -25.49 22.90 7.45
N GLY A 189 -25.99 24.03 7.91
CA GLY A 189 -26.92 24.89 7.15
C GLY A 189 -26.30 25.58 5.92
N SER A 190 -25.02 25.91 5.95
CA SER A 190 -24.32 26.54 4.81
C SER A 190 -22.89 25.99 4.64
N LEU A 191 -22.23 26.33 3.53
CA LEU A 191 -20.83 26.00 3.31
C LEU A 191 -19.93 26.72 4.32
N GLU A 192 -20.23 28.00 4.58
CA GLU A 192 -19.47 28.85 5.51
C GLU A 192 -19.53 28.30 6.94
N SER A 193 -20.70 27.92 7.42
CA SER A 193 -20.85 27.37 8.77
C SER A 193 -20.14 26.02 8.91
N ARG A 194 -20.16 25.18 7.88
CA ARG A 194 -19.40 23.90 7.87
C ARG A 194 -17.89 24.12 7.83
N ALA A 195 -17.44 25.10 7.04
CA ALA A 195 -16.01 25.42 6.90
C ALA A 195 -15.47 26.26 8.06
N LYS A 196 -16.33 26.82 8.92
CA LYS A 196 -15.97 27.82 9.95
C LYS A 196 -14.79 27.39 10.82
N ILE A 197 -14.77 26.17 11.33
CA ILE A 197 -13.65 25.69 12.15
C ILE A 197 -12.32 25.69 11.38
N VAL A 198 -12.32 25.28 10.10
CA VAL A 198 -11.12 25.24 9.26
C VAL A 198 -10.66 26.66 8.93
N ILE A 199 -11.58 27.57 8.65
CA ILE A 199 -11.34 28.99 8.42
C ILE A 199 -10.66 29.61 9.65
N GLU A 200 -11.23 29.43 10.83
CA GLU A 200 -10.70 29.97 12.10
C GLU A 200 -9.30 29.41 12.39
N ILE A 201 -9.04 28.12 12.12
CA ILE A 201 -7.72 27.51 12.29
C ILE A 201 -6.71 28.18 11.33
N ILE A 202 -7.03 28.32 10.04
CA ILE A 202 -6.13 28.97 9.07
C ILE A 202 -5.84 30.41 9.49
N GLN A 203 -6.86 31.16 9.88
CA GLN A 203 -6.72 32.54 10.33
C GLN A 203 -5.86 32.65 11.60
N ASP A 204 -6.05 31.76 12.60
CA ASP A 204 -5.23 31.74 13.82
C ASP A 204 -3.77 31.37 13.51
N ILE A 205 -3.54 30.41 12.60
CA ILE A 205 -2.18 30.05 12.14
C ILE A 205 -1.52 31.29 11.50
N LYS A 206 -2.20 31.96 10.58
CA LYS A 206 -1.67 33.16 9.91
C LYS A 206 -1.43 34.33 10.88
N ARG A 207 -2.32 34.52 11.84
CA ARG A 207 -2.17 35.52 12.89
C ARG A 207 -0.94 35.29 13.75
N ARG A 208 -0.69 34.03 14.17
CA ARG A 208 0.45 33.65 15.05
C ARG A 208 1.77 33.63 14.29
N ASN A 209 1.77 33.16 13.07
CA ASN A 209 2.99 32.87 12.32
C ASN A 209 3.32 33.90 11.23
N GLY A 210 2.43 34.88 11.01
CA GLY A 210 2.56 35.82 9.90
C GLY A 210 2.01 35.25 8.58
N ARG A 211 1.63 36.18 7.66
CA ARG A 211 0.97 35.84 6.40
C ARG A 211 1.83 34.97 5.46
N ASP A 212 3.15 35.06 5.60
CA ASP A 212 4.12 34.38 4.72
C ASP A 212 4.37 32.92 5.11
N PHE A 213 3.94 32.49 6.30
CA PHE A 213 4.04 31.09 6.70
C PHE A 213 3.02 30.25 5.92
N ALA A 214 3.51 29.34 5.06
CA ALA A 214 2.68 28.66 4.09
C ALA A 214 1.72 27.63 4.73
N VAL A 215 0.47 27.60 4.23
CA VAL A 215 -0.57 26.67 4.68
C VAL A 215 -1.16 25.95 3.47
N ILE A 216 -1.01 24.65 3.39
CA ILE A 216 -1.74 23.79 2.44
C ILE A 216 -3.01 23.30 3.15
N ALA A 217 -4.17 23.50 2.54
CA ALA A 217 -5.42 22.92 3.01
C ALA A 217 -5.72 21.63 2.24
N LEU A 218 -5.68 20.49 2.92
CA LEU A 218 -6.02 19.19 2.36
C LEU A 218 -7.52 18.91 2.55
N ILE A 219 -8.27 18.72 1.46
CA ILE A 219 -9.70 18.47 1.47
C ILE A 219 -10.09 17.24 0.64
N ASN A 220 -11.27 16.68 0.92
CA ASN A 220 -11.93 15.74 0.02
C ASN A 220 -12.57 16.50 -1.13
N GLY A 221 -12.14 16.25 -2.37
CA GLY A 221 -12.79 16.75 -3.57
C GLY A 221 -14.17 16.15 -3.80
N ALA A 222 -14.41 14.96 -3.26
CA ALA A 222 -15.70 14.29 -3.15
C ALA A 222 -15.65 13.16 -2.13
N GLU A 223 -16.80 12.85 -1.53
CA GLU A 223 -17.06 11.63 -0.76
C GLU A 223 -17.95 10.72 -1.62
N VAL A 224 -17.32 9.85 -2.39
CA VAL A 224 -17.98 9.02 -3.40
C VAL A 224 -18.70 7.85 -2.74
N GLY A 225 -19.97 7.63 -3.08
CA GLY A 225 -20.79 6.53 -2.52
C GLY A 225 -21.52 6.87 -1.23
N LEU A 226 -21.42 8.10 -0.72
CA LEU A 226 -22.12 8.56 0.48
C LEU A 226 -23.24 9.55 0.12
N LYS A 227 -24.50 9.24 0.51
CA LYS A 227 -25.69 10.01 0.09
C LYS A 227 -25.64 11.49 0.50
N GLN A 228 -25.13 11.80 1.68
CA GLN A 228 -24.97 13.16 2.20
C GLN A 228 -23.48 13.57 2.26
N GLY A 229 -22.63 12.86 1.54
CA GLY A 229 -21.21 13.16 1.45
C GLY A 229 -20.92 14.45 0.70
N ILE A 230 -19.71 14.94 0.85
CA ILE A 230 -19.21 16.12 0.15
C ILE A 230 -19.26 15.86 -1.36
N THR A 231 -19.86 16.78 -2.10
CA THR A 231 -19.89 16.80 -3.57
C THR A 231 -18.75 17.66 -4.12
N LEU A 232 -18.42 17.52 -5.41
CA LEU A 232 -17.43 18.37 -6.05
C LEU A 232 -17.83 19.84 -6.01
N GLU A 233 -19.13 20.16 -6.16
CA GLU A 233 -19.60 21.56 -6.12
C GLU A 233 -19.42 22.17 -4.71
N GLU A 234 -19.68 21.40 -3.66
CA GLU A 234 -19.40 21.84 -2.30
C GLU A 234 -17.89 22.03 -2.05
N SER A 235 -17.06 21.10 -2.55
CA SER A 235 -15.60 21.20 -2.42
C SER A 235 -15.02 22.42 -3.15
N LYS A 236 -15.59 22.81 -4.28
CA LYS A 236 -15.26 24.07 -4.95
C LYS A 236 -15.55 25.27 -4.06
N GLY A 237 -16.72 25.28 -3.40
CA GLY A 237 -17.06 26.32 -2.44
C GLY A 237 -16.14 26.35 -1.23
N PHE A 238 -15.83 25.19 -0.65
CA PHE A 238 -14.84 25.09 0.44
C PHE A 238 -13.48 25.61 0.01
N ALA A 239 -12.97 25.22 -1.15
CA ALA A 239 -11.67 25.66 -1.63
C ALA A 239 -11.56 27.18 -1.70
N ARG A 240 -12.60 27.88 -2.18
CA ARG A 240 -12.67 29.35 -2.19
C ARG A 240 -12.64 29.95 -0.79
N LEU A 241 -13.48 29.44 0.12
CA LEU A 241 -13.53 29.90 1.50
C LEU A 241 -12.19 29.74 2.22
N LEU A 242 -11.48 28.64 1.96
CA LEU A 242 -10.17 28.36 2.56
C LEU A 242 -9.07 29.23 1.94
N GLU A 243 -9.12 29.53 0.64
CA GLU A 243 -8.24 30.50 -0.01
C GLU A 243 -8.47 31.91 0.58
N GLU A 244 -9.72 32.35 0.72
CA GLU A 244 -10.09 33.62 1.33
C GLU A 244 -9.62 33.72 2.81
N ALA A 245 -9.61 32.57 3.53
CA ALA A 245 -9.08 32.47 4.89
C ALA A 245 -7.53 32.56 4.96
N GLY A 246 -6.84 32.40 3.83
CA GLY A 246 -5.39 32.52 3.72
C GLY A 246 -4.65 31.20 3.44
N ALA A 247 -5.31 30.17 2.97
CA ALA A 247 -4.61 28.98 2.46
C ALA A 247 -3.78 29.34 1.22
N ASP A 248 -2.53 28.85 1.15
CA ASP A 248 -1.58 29.10 0.06
C ASP A 248 -1.62 28.05 -1.03
N ALA A 249 -2.26 26.90 -0.76
CA ALA A 249 -2.55 25.86 -1.74
C ALA A 249 -3.68 24.95 -1.25
N ILE A 250 -4.37 24.29 -2.20
CA ILE A 250 -5.40 23.29 -1.90
C ILE A 250 -4.91 21.92 -2.37
N GLU A 251 -4.75 20.96 -1.45
CA GLU A 251 -4.51 19.55 -1.81
C GLU A 251 -5.84 18.80 -1.88
N VAL A 252 -6.05 18.06 -2.98
CA VAL A 252 -7.30 17.39 -3.29
C VAL A 252 -7.11 15.88 -3.33
N ARG A 253 -7.91 15.16 -2.57
CA ARG A 253 -8.09 13.71 -2.67
C ARG A 253 -9.57 13.36 -2.75
N ALA A 254 -9.91 12.10 -2.78
CA ALA A 254 -11.28 11.60 -2.65
C ALA A 254 -11.36 10.59 -1.53
N GLU A 255 -12.51 10.53 -0.89
CA GLU A 255 -12.87 9.44 0.01
C GLU A 255 -13.93 8.57 -0.66
N PHE A 256 -13.76 7.25 -0.59
CA PHE A 256 -14.64 6.29 -1.23
C PHE A 256 -15.40 5.49 -0.18
N TYR A 257 -16.73 5.47 -0.26
CA TYR A 257 -17.62 4.75 0.65
C TYR A 257 -18.32 3.61 -0.07
N MET A 258 -18.38 2.44 0.56
CA MET A 258 -19.07 1.26 0.03
C MET A 258 -20.56 1.22 0.45
N ASN A 259 -21.14 2.37 0.75
CA ASN A 259 -22.52 2.48 1.18
C ASN A 259 -23.45 2.48 -0.03
N THR A 260 -23.98 1.32 -0.40
CA THR A 260 -25.19 1.24 -1.21
C THR A 260 -26.40 1.11 -0.30
N GLU A 261 -27.57 1.52 -0.73
CA GLU A 261 -28.82 1.33 0.01
C GLU A 261 -29.06 -0.15 0.36
N ASP A 262 -28.58 -1.05 -0.49
CA ASP A 262 -28.65 -2.51 -0.35
C ASP A 262 -27.45 -3.11 0.40
N ASP A 263 -26.41 -2.34 0.68
CA ASP A 263 -25.17 -2.85 1.29
C ASP A 263 -25.10 -2.48 2.77
N LYS A 264 -25.23 -3.48 3.63
CA LYS A 264 -25.09 -3.34 5.08
C LYS A 264 -23.67 -2.95 5.53
N ARG A 265 -22.74 -2.86 4.58
CA ARG A 265 -21.34 -2.52 4.78
C ARG A 265 -21.13 -1.03 4.60
N ARG A 266 -20.68 -0.38 5.66
CA ARG A 266 -20.36 1.03 5.68
C ARG A 266 -18.89 1.17 6.01
N ASP A 267 -18.05 1.15 4.98
CA ASP A 267 -16.61 1.36 5.11
C ASP A 267 -16.13 2.38 4.08
N SER A 268 -15.00 3.00 4.32
CA SER A 268 -14.43 4.00 3.44
C SER A 268 -12.92 3.88 3.31
N THR A 269 -12.39 4.37 2.21
CA THR A 269 -10.96 4.47 1.98
C THR A 269 -10.63 5.59 0.99
N HIS A 270 -9.46 6.17 1.14
CA HIS A 270 -8.86 7.06 0.15
C HIS A 270 -7.97 6.31 -0.87
N PHE A 271 -7.98 4.96 -0.83
CA PHE A 271 -7.27 4.12 -1.79
C PHE A 271 -8.25 3.56 -2.82
N PRO A 272 -8.34 4.13 -4.02
CA PRO A 272 -9.30 3.68 -5.04
C PRO A 272 -9.07 2.22 -5.47
N GLU A 273 -7.87 1.68 -5.28
CA GLU A 273 -7.53 0.29 -5.61
C GLU A 273 -8.38 -0.74 -4.88
N ILE A 274 -8.81 -0.46 -3.65
CA ILE A 274 -9.55 -1.42 -2.82
C ILE A 274 -10.94 -1.65 -3.38
N TYR A 275 -11.58 -0.60 -3.89
CA TYR A 275 -12.90 -0.73 -4.50
C TYR A 275 -12.92 -1.50 -5.82
N PHE A 276 -11.77 -1.61 -6.45
CA PHE A 276 -11.64 -2.39 -7.68
C PHE A 276 -11.28 -3.85 -7.40
N TYR A 277 -11.09 -4.23 -6.15
CA TYR A 277 -10.77 -5.59 -5.77
C TYR A 277 -11.92 -6.25 -5.00
N PRO A 278 -12.48 -7.34 -5.58
CA PRO A 278 -12.23 -7.91 -6.91
C PRO A 278 -13.05 -7.29 -8.04
N GLU A 279 -14.06 -6.47 -7.75
CA GLU A 279 -14.91 -5.75 -8.73
C GLU A 279 -15.26 -4.36 -8.18
N PRO A 280 -15.32 -3.32 -9.04
CA PRO A 280 -15.73 -2.00 -8.60
C PRO A 280 -17.19 -2.01 -8.14
N PRO A 281 -17.53 -1.32 -7.03
CA PRO A 281 -18.91 -1.14 -6.63
C PRO A 281 -19.73 -0.44 -7.73
N LYS A 282 -21.00 -0.81 -7.87
CA LYS A 282 -21.91 -0.21 -8.87
C LYS A 282 -22.11 1.30 -8.66
N VAL A 283 -21.94 1.77 -7.42
CA VAL A 283 -22.12 3.16 -6.99
C VAL A 283 -20.97 4.08 -7.40
N MET A 284 -19.82 3.53 -7.76
CA MET A 284 -18.74 4.36 -8.29
C MET A 284 -19.15 4.90 -9.66
N GLY A 285 -19.82 6.07 -9.63
CA GLY A 285 -20.37 6.72 -10.79
C GLY A 285 -19.34 7.04 -11.88
N ALA A 286 -19.79 7.71 -12.93
CA ALA A 286 -19.05 8.04 -14.15
C ALA A 286 -17.72 8.79 -13.95
N ASN A 287 -17.41 9.26 -12.74
CA ASN A 287 -16.25 10.08 -12.42
C ASN A 287 -14.97 9.30 -12.13
N ILE A 288 -15.02 7.96 -12.02
CA ILE A 288 -13.83 7.13 -11.85
C ILE A 288 -13.61 6.38 -13.14
N ASP A 289 -12.50 6.66 -13.79
CA ASP A 289 -12.10 5.95 -15.00
C ASP A 289 -11.84 4.48 -14.71
N ARG A 290 -12.83 3.64 -14.97
CA ARG A 290 -12.77 2.19 -14.79
C ARG A 290 -11.69 1.52 -15.62
N ASN A 291 -11.30 2.13 -16.75
CA ASN A 291 -10.28 1.59 -17.65
C ASN A 291 -8.87 1.72 -17.07
N HIS A 292 -8.64 2.70 -16.19
CA HIS A 292 -7.35 2.96 -15.54
C HIS A 292 -7.27 2.45 -14.09
N HIS A 293 -8.25 1.67 -13.65
CA HIS A 293 -8.24 1.01 -12.33
C HIS A 293 -7.94 1.96 -11.16
N GLY A 294 -8.58 3.13 -11.15
CA GLY A 294 -8.42 4.16 -10.12
C GLY A 294 -7.14 5.00 -10.24
N VAL A 295 -6.31 4.76 -11.24
CA VAL A 295 -5.14 5.61 -11.52
C VAL A 295 -5.63 7.00 -11.92
N GLY A 296 -5.22 8.03 -11.14
CA GLY A 296 -5.64 9.40 -11.36
C GLY A 296 -7.10 9.71 -11.01
N ALA A 297 -7.77 8.90 -10.20
CA ALA A 297 -9.18 9.06 -9.85
C ALA A 297 -9.53 10.47 -9.31
N SER A 298 -8.60 11.12 -8.61
CA SER A 298 -8.80 12.46 -8.04
C SER A 298 -8.49 13.60 -9.03
N VAL A 299 -7.87 13.32 -10.19
CA VAL A 299 -7.48 14.39 -11.15
C VAL A 299 -8.67 15.21 -11.65
N PRO A 300 -9.82 14.62 -12.03
CA PRO A 300 -10.99 15.42 -12.46
C PRO A 300 -11.55 16.31 -11.33
N LEU A 301 -11.46 15.85 -10.07
CA LEU A 301 -11.91 16.62 -8.91
C LEU A 301 -10.99 17.83 -8.69
N ALA A 302 -9.68 17.61 -8.69
CA ALA A 302 -8.69 18.68 -8.58
C ALA A 302 -8.80 19.70 -9.72
N ALA A 303 -8.99 19.22 -10.97
CA ALA A 303 -9.20 20.09 -12.13
C ALA A 303 -10.49 20.93 -12.01
N GLY A 304 -11.54 20.40 -11.40
CA GLY A 304 -12.77 21.14 -11.09
C GLY A 304 -12.53 22.25 -10.07
N ILE A 305 -11.77 21.98 -9.02
CA ILE A 305 -11.40 22.94 -7.96
C ILE A 305 -10.45 24.01 -8.52
N LYS A 306 -9.46 23.62 -9.33
CA LYS A 306 -8.49 24.54 -9.96
C LYS A 306 -9.14 25.70 -10.70
N LYS A 307 -10.32 25.50 -11.27
CA LYS A 307 -11.08 26.54 -11.97
C LYS A 307 -11.70 27.60 -11.06
N MET A 308 -11.71 27.34 -9.74
CA MET A 308 -12.43 28.16 -8.77
C MET A 308 -11.50 28.94 -7.83
N VAL A 309 -10.20 28.60 -7.80
CA VAL A 309 -9.20 29.22 -6.93
C VAL A 309 -8.02 29.74 -7.73
N SER A 310 -7.33 30.75 -7.20
CA SER A 310 -6.11 31.32 -7.77
C SER A 310 -4.83 30.66 -7.21
N VAL A 311 -4.92 30.13 -5.99
CA VAL A 311 -3.82 29.40 -5.35
C VAL A 311 -3.52 28.07 -6.06
N PRO A 312 -2.30 27.54 -5.96
CA PRO A 312 -1.95 26.25 -6.53
C PRO A 312 -2.84 25.10 -6.04
N VAL A 313 -3.19 24.21 -6.96
CA VAL A 313 -3.93 22.98 -6.63
C VAL A 313 -3.03 21.77 -6.78
N ILE A 314 -2.99 20.97 -5.73
CA ILE A 314 -2.22 19.74 -5.60
C ILE A 314 -3.19 18.56 -5.73
N VAL A 315 -2.85 17.51 -6.48
CA VAL A 315 -3.66 16.31 -6.56
C VAL A 315 -2.95 15.11 -5.97
N ALA A 316 -3.66 14.36 -5.10
CA ALA A 316 -3.22 13.09 -4.56
C ALA A 316 -4.13 11.93 -5.01
N GLY A 317 -3.58 10.73 -5.13
CA GLY A 317 -4.34 9.50 -5.38
C GLY A 317 -3.89 8.72 -6.62
N ARG A 318 -3.16 7.64 -6.40
CA ARG A 318 -2.66 6.67 -7.40
C ARG A 318 -2.18 7.31 -8.71
N LEU A 319 -1.18 8.17 -8.60
CA LEU A 319 -0.57 8.86 -9.75
C LEU A 319 0.71 8.16 -10.19
N THR A 320 0.99 8.24 -11.50
CA THR A 320 2.31 7.94 -12.08
C THR A 320 2.96 9.25 -12.52
N PRO A 321 4.30 9.30 -12.67
CA PRO A 321 4.99 10.50 -13.17
C PRO A 321 4.42 11.00 -14.51
N GLU A 322 4.14 10.07 -15.44
CA GLU A 322 3.62 10.40 -16.78
C GLU A 322 2.22 11.00 -16.71
N LEU A 323 1.33 10.43 -15.90
CA LEU A 323 -0.01 10.97 -15.70
C LEU A 323 0.05 12.34 -15.01
N GLY A 324 0.93 12.48 -14.02
CA GLY A 324 1.16 13.72 -13.31
C GLY A 324 1.65 14.83 -14.26
N GLU A 325 2.64 14.52 -15.11
CA GLU A 325 3.12 15.45 -16.12
C GLU A 325 2.00 15.88 -17.08
N LYS A 326 1.19 14.91 -17.56
CA LYS A 326 0.03 15.21 -18.42
C LYS A 326 -0.96 16.15 -17.74
N ALA A 327 -1.31 15.89 -16.47
CA ALA A 327 -2.26 16.71 -15.72
C ALA A 327 -1.73 18.15 -15.50
N ILE A 328 -0.44 18.30 -15.20
CA ILE A 328 0.19 19.62 -15.06
C ILE A 328 0.25 20.36 -16.39
N ARG A 329 0.74 19.73 -17.47
CA ARG A 329 0.86 20.36 -18.80
C ARG A 329 -0.49 20.79 -19.38
N SER A 330 -1.56 20.06 -19.07
CA SER A 330 -2.92 20.42 -19.50
C SER A 330 -3.61 21.44 -18.57
N GLY A 331 -2.91 21.99 -17.57
CA GLY A 331 -3.45 23.00 -16.66
C GLY A 331 -4.52 22.48 -15.71
N MET A 332 -4.63 21.16 -15.56
CA MET A 332 -5.62 20.55 -14.65
C MET A 332 -5.23 20.72 -13.18
N VAL A 333 -3.94 20.71 -12.89
CA VAL A 333 -3.35 20.87 -11.54
C VAL A 333 -2.01 21.57 -11.63
N ASP A 334 -1.49 22.06 -10.50
CA ASP A 334 -0.17 22.69 -10.41
C ASP A 334 0.90 21.75 -9.86
N PHE A 335 0.51 20.85 -8.96
CA PHE A 335 1.40 19.88 -8.32
C PHE A 335 0.77 18.49 -8.29
N ILE A 336 1.62 17.49 -8.21
CA ILE A 336 1.23 16.10 -7.91
C ILE A 336 1.81 15.67 -6.56
N SER A 337 0.97 15.01 -5.78
CA SER A 337 1.36 14.44 -4.49
C SER A 337 1.53 12.93 -4.63
N LEU A 338 2.77 12.46 -4.46
CA LEU A 338 3.13 11.05 -4.51
C LEU A 338 3.50 10.57 -3.10
N ASN A 339 2.90 9.50 -2.64
CA ASN A 339 3.26 8.89 -1.37
C ASN A 339 3.92 7.53 -1.58
N ARG A 340 3.11 6.50 -1.81
CA ARG A 340 3.60 5.12 -1.96
C ARG A 340 4.65 4.92 -3.07
N PRO A 341 4.58 5.59 -4.23
CA PRO A 341 5.67 5.55 -5.21
C PRO A 341 7.01 6.02 -4.65
N LEU A 342 7.02 7.06 -3.82
CA LEU A 342 8.24 7.59 -3.16
C LEU A 342 8.73 6.67 -2.02
N LEU A 343 7.84 5.95 -1.33
CA LEU A 343 8.27 4.90 -0.38
C LEU A 343 8.89 3.70 -1.11
N ALA A 344 8.39 3.37 -2.30
CA ALA A 344 8.96 2.33 -3.14
C ALA A 344 10.31 2.74 -3.72
N ASP A 345 10.45 4.01 -4.11
CA ASP A 345 11.66 4.56 -4.73
C ASP A 345 11.91 6.02 -4.32
N HIS A 346 12.76 6.23 -3.34
CA HIS A 346 13.09 7.59 -2.88
C HIS A 346 13.74 8.44 -3.99
N GLU A 347 14.49 7.80 -4.92
CA GLU A 347 15.16 8.44 -6.05
C GLU A 347 14.23 8.72 -7.26
N LEU A 348 12.94 8.44 -7.15
CA LEU A 348 11.98 8.60 -8.25
C LEU A 348 12.08 9.99 -8.91
N PRO A 349 12.08 11.13 -8.19
CA PRO A 349 12.15 12.44 -8.82
C PRO A 349 13.47 12.68 -9.57
N ASN A 350 14.62 12.26 -9.01
CA ASN A 350 15.92 12.36 -9.67
C ASN A 350 15.96 11.50 -10.95
N LYS A 351 15.35 10.31 -10.93
CA LYS A 351 15.26 9.43 -12.10
C LYS A 351 14.37 10.03 -13.19
N VAL A 352 13.24 10.64 -12.80
CA VAL A 352 12.37 11.38 -13.74
C VAL A 352 13.14 12.54 -14.37
N ALA A 353 13.84 13.35 -13.57
CA ALA A 353 14.63 14.47 -14.06
C ALA A 353 15.72 14.04 -15.05
N ALA A 354 16.31 12.86 -14.84
CA ALA A 354 17.35 12.28 -15.70
C ALA A 354 16.78 11.48 -16.90
N GLY A 355 15.45 11.41 -17.08
CA GLY A 355 14.80 10.63 -18.15
C GLY A 355 14.92 9.11 -17.97
N ARG A 356 15.32 8.62 -16.81
CA ARG A 356 15.56 7.21 -16.51
C ARG A 356 14.32 6.52 -15.91
N LEU A 357 13.20 6.57 -16.64
CA LEU A 357 11.91 6.08 -16.15
C LEU A 357 11.92 4.56 -15.87
N GLU A 358 12.65 3.79 -16.66
CA GLU A 358 12.80 2.33 -16.49
C GLU A 358 13.62 1.93 -15.24
N ASP A 359 14.32 2.88 -14.63
CA ASP A 359 15.08 2.67 -13.39
C ASP A 359 14.22 2.93 -12.13
N ILE A 360 13.00 3.42 -12.31
CA ILE A 360 12.08 3.65 -11.18
C ILE A 360 11.58 2.32 -10.64
N ARG A 361 11.81 2.07 -9.35
CA ARG A 361 11.23 0.92 -8.65
C ARG A 361 9.73 1.14 -8.47
N PRO A 362 8.88 0.30 -9.06
CA PRO A 362 7.45 0.54 -9.07
C PRO A 362 6.79 0.24 -7.71
N CYS A 363 5.86 1.07 -7.30
CA CYS A 363 4.89 0.69 -6.27
C CYS A 363 3.94 -0.37 -6.84
N THR A 364 3.79 -1.50 -6.17
CA THR A 364 2.92 -2.61 -6.61
C THR A 364 1.48 -2.51 -6.06
N SER A 365 1.11 -1.40 -5.47
CA SER A 365 -0.21 -1.14 -4.86
C SER A 365 -0.67 -2.27 -3.90
N CYS A 366 0.29 -2.92 -3.25
CA CYS A 366 0.02 -4.07 -2.37
C CYS A 366 -0.62 -3.69 -1.04
N LEU A 367 -0.58 -2.40 -0.66
CA LEU A 367 -1.11 -1.84 0.60
C LEU A 367 -0.44 -2.32 1.90
N THR A 368 0.63 -3.11 1.84
CA THR A 368 1.35 -3.58 3.05
C THR A 368 1.81 -2.42 3.95
N CYS A 369 2.33 -1.33 3.35
CA CYS A 369 2.74 -0.15 4.10
C CYS A 369 1.58 0.54 4.83
N PHE A 370 0.38 0.46 4.27
CA PHE A 370 -0.83 1.00 4.90
C PHE A 370 -1.31 0.09 6.04
N ASP A 371 -1.43 -1.21 5.78
CA ASP A 371 -1.86 -2.19 6.78
C ASP A 371 -0.98 -2.17 8.04
N LEU A 372 0.33 -2.09 7.86
CA LEU A 372 1.28 -1.91 8.97
C LEU A 372 1.02 -0.60 9.74
N GLY A 373 0.80 0.50 9.02
CA GLY A 373 0.50 1.81 9.61
C GLY A 373 -0.79 1.81 10.43
N GLU A 374 -1.85 1.15 9.97
CA GLU A 374 -3.11 1.02 10.71
C GLU A 374 -2.95 0.21 12.02
N HIS A 375 -1.96 -0.66 12.08
CA HIS A 375 -1.58 -1.38 13.31
C HIS A 375 -0.54 -0.63 14.14
N ALA A 376 -0.21 0.63 13.79
CA ALA A 376 0.87 1.40 14.40
C ALA A 376 2.20 0.62 14.45
N GLN A 377 2.48 -0.15 13.40
CA GLN A 377 3.72 -0.90 13.22
C GLN A 377 4.67 -0.17 12.27
N PRO A 378 5.99 -0.36 12.41
CA PRO A 378 6.97 0.20 11.49
C PRO A 378 6.63 -0.09 10.03
N VAL A 379 6.54 0.95 9.22
CA VAL A 379 6.14 0.83 7.82
C VAL A 379 7.27 0.23 6.98
N HIS A 380 7.00 -0.87 6.31
CA HIS A 380 7.90 -1.51 5.36
C HIS A 380 7.28 -1.54 3.97
N CYS A 381 8.13 -1.61 2.94
CA CYS A 381 7.68 -1.67 1.56
C CYS A 381 7.99 -3.03 0.94
N GLN A 382 6.99 -3.61 0.26
CA GLN A 382 7.12 -4.90 -0.43
C GLN A 382 8.28 -4.95 -1.42
N VAL A 383 8.63 -3.83 -2.04
CA VAL A 383 9.63 -3.77 -3.10
C VAL A 383 10.90 -3.01 -2.71
N ASN A 384 10.89 -2.29 -1.58
CA ASN A 384 12.01 -1.51 -1.08
C ASN A 384 12.41 -1.98 0.32
N ALA A 385 13.32 -2.95 0.39
CA ALA A 385 13.81 -3.49 1.65
C ALA A 385 14.60 -2.47 2.50
N ALA A 386 15.00 -1.34 1.92
CA ALA A 386 15.74 -0.29 2.64
C ALA A 386 14.83 0.71 3.35
N LEU A 387 13.50 0.69 3.08
CA LEU A 387 12.57 1.60 3.75
C LEU A 387 12.56 1.38 5.27
N GLY A 388 12.89 2.43 6.03
CA GLY A 388 13.07 2.40 7.48
C GLY A 388 14.41 1.82 7.93
N ARG A 389 15.32 1.55 6.97
CA ARG A 389 16.68 1.02 7.20
C ARG A 389 17.69 1.73 6.30
N GLU A 390 17.47 2.98 5.95
CA GLU A 390 18.23 3.70 4.94
C GLU A 390 19.73 3.71 5.23
N ARG A 391 20.12 3.91 6.49
CA ARG A 391 21.54 3.90 6.94
C ARG A 391 22.13 2.49 6.92
N GLU A 392 21.41 1.51 7.45
CA GLU A 392 21.83 0.10 7.52
C GLU A 392 21.94 -0.52 6.13
N TYR A 393 20.94 -0.25 5.27
CA TYR A 393 20.83 -0.83 3.93
C TYR A 393 21.47 0.02 2.84
N ALA A 394 22.23 1.06 3.19
CA ALA A 394 23.04 1.80 2.23
C ALA A 394 23.96 0.84 1.45
N ILE A 395 23.99 0.98 0.13
CA ILE A 395 24.85 0.16 -0.71
C ILE A 395 26.31 0.58 -0.48
N LYS A 396 27.11 -0.35 0.01
CA LYS A 396 28.56 -0.20 0.21
C LYS A 396 29.29 -1.19 -0.68
N ALA A 397 30.38 -0.76 -1.32
CA ALA A 397 31.23 -1.66 -2.07
C ALA A 397 31.71 -2.81 -1.18
N ALA A 398 31.77 -4.02 -1.73
CA ALA A 398 32.28 -5.18 -1.02
C ALA A 398 33.78 -5.02 -0.75
N LYS A 399 34.25 -5.44 0.41
CA LYS A 399 35.69 -5.42 0.75
C LYS A 399 36.51 -6.30 -0.19
N ARG A 400 35.93 -7.41 -0.65
CA ARG A 400 36.51 -8.34 -1.62
C ARG A 400 35.46 -8.69 -2.67
N LYS A 401 35.80 -8.57 -3.93
CA LYS A 401 34.97 -9.04 -5.05
C LYS A 401 34.91 -10.57 -5.01
N LYS A 402 33.68 -11.12 -5.02
CA LYS A 402 33.41 -12.55 -5.06
C LYS A 402 32.68 -12.92 -6.36
N ARG A 403 32.84 -14.18 -6.78
CA ARG A 403 32.03 -14.82 -7.81
C ARG A 403 30.80 -15.43 -7.16
N VAL A 404 29.64 -14.87 -7.46
CA VAL A 404 28.36 -15.22 -6.82
C VAL A 404 27.43 -15.91 -7.83
N VAL A 405 26.98 -17.10 -7.51
CA VAL A 405 25.93 -17.81 -8.25
C VAL A 405 24.61 -17.68 -7.53
N VAL A 406 23.59 -17.17 -8.22
CA VAL A 406 22.23 -17.09 -7.73
C VAL A 406 21.36 -18.10 -8.48
N VAL A 407 20.69 -18.99 -7.76
CA VAL A 407 19.83 -20.06 -8.30
C VAL A 407 18.37 -19.71 -8.12
N GLY A 408 17.70 -19.39 -9.23
CA GLY A 408 16.29 -19.00 -9.29
C GLY A 408 16.08 -17.54 -9.64
N GLY A 409 15.31 -17.28 -10.69
CA GLY A 409 14.98 -15.96 -11.23
C GLY A 409 13.68 -15.38 -10.69
N GLY A 410 13.24 -15.78 -9.50
CA GLY A 410 12.14 -15.18 -8.76
C GLY A 410 12.51 -13.84 -8.09
N PRO A 411 11.59 -13.19 -7.36
CA PRO A 411 11.85 -11.88 -6.74
C PRO A 411 13.04 -11.91 -5.78
N ALA A 412 13.17 -12.93 -4.94
CA ALA A 412 14.31 -13.08 -4.02
C ALA A 412 15.65 -13.15 -4.77
N GLY A 413 15.75 -14.02 -5.79
CA GLY A 413 16.98 -14.19 -6.56
C GLY A 413 17.35 -12.97 -7.39
N MET A 414 16.38 -12.33 -8.06
CA MET A 414 16.65 -11.11 -8.83
C MET A 414 17.07 -9.93 -7.93
N GLU A 415 16.44 -9.74 -6.75
CA GLU A 415 16.87 -8.70 -5.81
C GLU A 415 18.25 -8.98 -5.24
N THR A 416 18.56 -10.25 -4.93
CA THR A 416 19.90 -10.67 -4.52
C THR A 416 20.95 -10.34 -5.59
N ALA A 417 20.69 -10.74 -6.84
CA ALA A 417 21.60 -10.47 -7.96
C ALA A 417 21.81 -8.97 -8.15
N ARG A 418 20.76 -8.17 -8.05
CA ARG A 418 20.81 -6.71 -8.15
C ARG A 418 21.69 -6.10 -7.05
N VAL A 419 21.48 -6.47 -5.80
CA VAL A 419 22.22 -5.89 -4.67
C VAL A 419 23.66 -6.36 -4.65
N ALA A 420 23.92 -7.63 -4.93
CA ALA A 420 25.29 -8.15 -5.02
C ALA A 420 26.09 -7.48 -6.14
N ALA A 421 25.48 -7.28 -7.32
CA ALA A 421 26.13 -6.57 -8.44
C ALA A 421 26.40 -5.09 -8.11
N LEU A 422 25.46 -4.40 -7.44
CA LEU A 422 25.65 -3.02 -6.94
C LEU A 422 26.83 -2.91 -5.97
N ARG A 423 27.14 -3.96 -5.23
CA ARG A 423 28.29 -4.02 -4.33
C ARG A 423 29.61 -4.39 -5.03
N GLY A 424 29.58 -4.67 -6.34
CA GLY A 424 30.75 -4.95 -7.17
C GLY A 424 31.12 -6.42 -7.31
N HIS A 425 30.27 -7.36 -6.86
CA HIS A 425 30.48 -8.79 -7.08
C HIS A 425 30.29 -9.17 -8.55
N GLU A 426 30.92 -10.25 -9.00
CA GLU A 426 30.64 -10.90 -10.27
C GLU A 426 29.45 -11.85 -10.08
N VAL A 427 28.31 -11.56 -10.71
CA VAL A 427 27.08 -12.29 -10.44
C VAL A 427 26.61 -13.06 -11.68
N MET A 428 26.32 -14.35 -11.47
CA MET A 428 25.66 -15.24 -12.43
C MET A 428 24.33 -15.69 -11.87
N LEU A 429 23.23 -15.46 -12.60
CA LEU A 429 21.90 -15.93 -12.24
C LEU A 429 21.47 -17.07 -13.15
N TYR A 430 21.06 -18.17 -12.57
CA TYR A 430 20.53 -19.35 -13.26
C TYR A 430 19.04 -19.51 -12.99
N GLU A 431 18.25 -19.69 -14.04
CA GLU A 431 16.82 -19.97 -13.96
C GLU A 431 16.46 -21.13 -14.88
N LYS A 432 15.81 -22.17 -14.34
CA LYS A 432 15.41 -23.35 -15.10
C LYS A 432 14.29 -23.09 -16.10
N GLU A 433 13.48 -22.07 -15.85
CA GLU A 433 12.44 -21.66 -16.79
C GLU A 433 13.01 -20.72 -17.88
N PRO A 434 12.36 -20.63 -19.05
CA PRO A 434 12.83 -19.76 -20.14
C PRO A 434 12.58 -18.26 -19.87
N LYS A 435 11.95 -17.90 -18.76
CA LYS A 435 11.61 -16.51 -18.38
C LYS A 435 11.84 -16.27 -16.89
N LEU A 436 12.32 -15.07 -16.57
CA LEU A 436 12.41 -14.59 -15.18
C LEU A 436 11.04 -14.27 -14.61
N GLY A 437 10.94 -14.22 -13.27
CA GLY A 437 9.76 -13.79 -12.51
C GLY A 437 9.24 -14.84 -11.52
N GLY A 438 9.70 -16.09 -11.59
CA GLY A 438 9.28 -17.16 -10.66
C GLY A 438 7.76 -17.36 -10.65
N SER A 439 7.12 -17.11 -9.50
CA SER A 439 5.65 -17.22 -9.34
C SER A 439 4.89 -15.90 -9.60
N LEU A 440 5.57 -14.76 -9.82
CA LEU A 440 4.91 -13.47 -10.05
C LEU A 440 3.98 -13.43 -11.28
N PRO A 441 4.30 -14.06 -12.44
CA PRO A 441 3.38 -14.10 -13.57
C PRO A 441 2.06 -14.81 -13.25
N LEU A 442 2.10 -15.82 -12.38
CA LEU A 442 0.90 -16.53 -11.92
C LEU A 442 0.09 -15.67 -10.94
N ALA A 443 0.77 -14.99 -10.01
CA ALA A 443 0.12 -14.02 -9.13
C ALA A 443 -0.59 -12.91 -9.93
N ALA A 444 0.06 -12.39 -10.96
CA ALA A 444 -0.53 -11.41 -11.88
C ALA A 444 -1.75 -11.94 -12.63
N LEU A 445 -1.79 -13.22 -13.00
CA LEU A 445 -2.94 -13.85 -13.64
C LEU A 445 -4.16 -13.89 -12.70
N VAL A 446 -3.94 -14.23 -11.44
CA VAL A 446 -4.99 -14.41 -10.43
C VAL A 446 -5.53 -13.05 -9.97
N LYS A 447 -4.68 -12.06 -9.74
CA LYS A 447 -5.05 -10.72 -9.26
C LYS A 447 -5.92 -9.90 -10.23
N GLY A 448 -5.86 -10.16 -11.51
CA GLY A 448 -6.73 -9.48 -12.47
C GLY A 448 -6.28 -8.06 -12.81
N PHE A 449 -6.89 -7.00 -12.25
CA PHE A 449 -6.57 -5.61 -12.62
C PHE A 449 -5.24 -5.10 -12.05
N GLU A 450 -4.81 -5.56 -10.87
CA GLU A 450 -3.48 -5.23 -10.30
C GLU A 450 -2.32 -5.95 -11.00
N ARG A 451 -2.63 -6.64 -12.08
CA ARG A 451 -1.66 -7.43 -12.85
C ARG A 451 -0.46 -6.61 -13.31
N GLU A 452 -0.70 -5.39 -13.79
CA GLU A 452 0.38 -4.53 -14.29
C GLU A 452 1.32 -4.10 -13.18
N ASP A 453 0.80 -3.87 -11.98
CA ASP A 453 1.61 -3.51 -10.82
C ASP A 453 2.58 -4.65 -10.47
N VAL A 454 2.13 -5.92 -10.51
CA VAL A 454 2.99 -7.09 -10.27
C VAL A 454 3.98 -7.30 -11.43
N LEU A 455 3.53 -7.15 -12.68
CA LEU A 455 4.41 -7.31 -13.86
C LEU A 455 5.45 -6.21 -13.97
N SER A 456 5.16 -4.99 -13.49
CA SER A 456 6.12 -3.89 -13.45
C SER A 456 7.32 -4.20 -12.55
N LEU A 457 7.12 -4.93 -11.44
CA LEU A 457 8.22 -5.38 -10.59
C LEU A 457 9.17 -6.34 -11.34
N ILE A 458 8.62 -7.27 -12.14
CA ILE A 458 9.45 -8.17 -12.95
C ILE A 458 10.27 -7.38 -13.97
N ARG A 459 9.62 -6.44 -14.66
CA ARG A 459 10.31 -5.58 -15.64
C ARG A 459 11.44 -4.79 -15.00
N TYR A 460 11.14 -4.13 -13.87
CA TYR A 460 12.13 -3.37 -13.12
C TYR A 460 13.33 -4.24 -12.72
N LEU A 461 13.11 -5.35 -12.01
CA LEU A 461 14.20 -6.22 -11.54
C LEU A 461 15.03 -6.76 -12.70
N LYS A 462 14.39 -7.21 -13.79
CA LYS A 462 15.06 -7.66 -15.01
C LYS A 462 15.92 -6.54 -15.61
N THR A 463 15.38 -5.35 -15.79
CA THR A 463 16.11 -4.18 -16.31
C THR A 463 17.33 -3.87 -15.46
N GLN A 464 17.16 -3.85 -14.13
CA GLN A 464 18.27 -3.53 -13.23
C GLN A 464 19.40 -4.56 -13.28
N ILE A 465 19.10 -5.87 -13.18
CA ILE A 465 20.14 -6.89 -13.23
C ILE A 465 20.85 -6.93 -14.59
N THR A 466 20.13 -6.65 -15.69
CA THR A 466 20.73 -6.53 -17.03
C THR A 466 21.68 -5.33 -17.12
N LYS A 467 21.26 -4.14 -16.68
CA LYS A 467 22.10 -2.92 -16.65
C LYS A 467 23.35 -3.07 -15.77
N LEU A 468 23.25 -3.86 -14.71
CA LEU A 468 24.35 -4.13 -13.79
C LEU A 468 25.31 -5.24 -14.28
N GLY A 469 25.11 -5.78 -15.49
CA GLY A 469 25.98 -6.77 -16.09
C GLY A 469 25.89 -8.17 -15.46
N VAL A 470 24.79 -8.51 -14.81
CA VAL A 470 24.55 -9.86 -14.30
C VAL A 470 24.45 -10.85 -15.46
N LYS A 471 25.23 -11.93 -15.43
CA LYS A 471 25.16 -13.01 -16.43
C LYS A 471 23.92 -13.86 -16.19
N ILE A 472 22.90 -13.74 -17.06
CA ILE A 472 21.62 -14.41 -16.92
C ILE A 472 21.58 -15.67 -17.78
N ASN A 473 21.39 -16.85 -17.16
CA ASN A 473 21.31 -18.15 -17.80
C ASN A 473 19.89 -18.73 -17.65
N LEU A 474 19.07 -18.60 -18.70
CA LEU A 474 17.69 -19.09 -18.72
C LEU A 474 17.61 -20.52 -19.28
N GLY A 475 16.58 -21.28 -18.87
CA GLY A 475 16.36 -22.66 -19.29
C GLY A 475 17.45 -23.63 -18.79
N ARG A 476 18.23 -23.22 -17.78
CA ARG A 476 19.36 -24.00 -17.27
C ARG A 476 19.20 -24.29 -15.78
N GLU A 477 18.97 -25.56 -15.46
CA GLU A 477 18.88 -26.03 -14.09
C GLU A 477 20.27 -26.17 -13.49
N VAL A 478 20.42 -25.75 -12.22
CA VAL A 478 21.68 -25.87 -11.50
C VAL A 478 21.77 -27.27 -10.89
N THR A 479 22.86 -27.96 -11.23
CA THR A 479 23.25 -29.25 -10.69
C THR A 479 24.55 -29.12 -9.90
N ARG A 480 24.87 -30.13 -9.09
CA ARG A 480 26.14 -30.19 -8.35
C ARG A 480 27.34 -30.12 -9.30
N SER A 481 27.31 -30.88 -10.40
CA SER A 481 28.41 -30.88 -11.41
C SER A 481 28.63 -29.51 -12.04
N LEU A 482 27.58 -28.76 -12.33
CA LEU A 482 27.69 -27.40 -12.83
C LEU A 482 28.38 -26.46 -11.82
N ILE A 483 28.09 -26.60 -10.54
CA ILE A 483 28.74 -25.80 -9.50
C ILE A 483 30.19 -26.18 -9.29
N GLU A 484 30.53 -27.45 -9.37
CA GLU A 484 31.92 -27.95 -9.33
C GLU A 484 32.74 -27.44 -10.53
N GLU A 485 32.13 -27.25 -11.71
CA GLU A 485 32.73 -26.61 -12.89
C GLU A 485 32.96 -25.11 -12.67
N ILE A 486 31.92 -24.37 -12.21
CA ILE A 486 31.97 -22.90 -12.05
C ILE A 486 32.90 -22.50 -10.91
N LYS A 487 32.95 -23.26 -9.84
CA LYS A 487 33.70 -22.98 -8.60
C LYS A 487 33.44 -21.57 -8.06
N PRO A 488 32.18 -21.23 -7.70
CA PRO A 488 31.88 -19.92 -7.16
C PRO A 488 32.40 -19.77 -5.73
N ASP A 489 32.65 -18.52 -5.29
CA ASP A 489 32.92 -18.22 -3.88
C ASP A 489 31.65 -18.35 -3.01
N VAL A 490 30.50 -17.99 -3.60
CA VAL A 490 29.19 -17.96 -2.91
C VAL A 490 28.10 -18.51 -3.82
N ILE A 491 27.22 -19.33 -3.26
CA ILE A 491 25.97 -19.72 -3.91
C ILE A 491 24.76 -19.30 -3.06
N ILE A 492 23.76 -18.70 -3.72
CA ILE A 492 22.53 -18.25 -3.09
C ILE A 492 21.35 -18.95 -3.78
N ILE A 493 20.67 -19.80 -3.01
CA ILE A 493 19.60 -20.66 -3.50
C ILE A 493 18.25 -19.96 -3.23
N ALA A 494 17.58 -19.54 -4.30
CA ALA A 494 16.28 -18.88 -4.34
C ALA A 494 15.30 -19.69 -5.21
N ALA A 495 15.37 -21.03 -5.13
CA ALA A 495 14.67 -21.98 -6.01
C ALA A 495 13.14 -22.04 -5.80
N GLY A 496 12.60 -21.24 -4.86
CA GLY A 496 11.19 -21.24 -4.49
C GLY A 496 10.80 -22.44 -3.62
N GLY A 497 9.56 -22.46 -3.13
CA GLY A 497 9.03 -23.56 -2.33
C GLY A 497 8.47 -24.71 -3.16
N THR A 498 8.20 -25.83 -2.48
CA THR A 498 7.55 -27.00 -3.05
C THR A 498 6.07 -27.03 -2.66
N HIS A 499 5.22 -27.52 -3.57
CA HIS A 499 3.81 -27.71 -3.27
C HIS A 499 3.59 -28.99 -2.45
N ASP A 500 2.91 -28.85 -1.33
CA ASP A 500 2.49 -30.00 -0.54
C ASP A 500 1.29 -30.69 -1.16
N VAL A 501 1.32 -32.01 -1.20
CA VAL A 501 0.19 -32.85 -1.58
C VAL A 501 -0.20 -33.63 -0.33
N PRO A 502 -1.38 -33.41 0.24
CA PRO A 502 -1.77 -34.05 1.48
C PRO A 502 -1.92 -35.57 1.28
N LYS A 503 -1.52 -36.34 2.27
CA LYS A 503 -1.77 -37.79 2.30
C LYS A 503 -3.24 -38.03 2.63
N LEU A 504 -4.08 -38.07 1.60
CA LEU A 504 -5.54 -38.21 1.73
C LEU A 504 -6.04 -39.24 0.73
N SER A 505 -6.90 -40.17 1.18
CA SER A 505 -7.51 -41.15 0.30
C SER A 505 -8.28 -40.45 -0.83
N GLY A 506 -8.02 -40.83 -2.08
CA GLY A 506 -8.63 -40.27 -3.27
C GLY A 506 -7.96 -38.99 -3.82
N ILE A 507 -6.81 -38.56 -3.28
CA ILE A 507 -6.09 -37.35 -3.72
C ILE A 507 -5.61 -37.44 -5.19
N ASP A 508 -5.34 -38.65 -5.67
CA ASP A 508 -4.91 -38.91 -7.04
C ASP A 508 -6.10 -39.09 -8.02
N GLY A 509 -7.32 -38.85 -7.54
CA GLY A 509 -8.54 -38.96 -8.33
C GLY A 509 -8.61 -37.97 -9.50
N ARG A 510 -9.32 -38.34 -10.58
CA ARG A 510 -9.44 -37.54 -11.82
C ARG A 510 -10.07 -36.15 -11.60
N THR A 511 -10.87 -36.00 -10.55
CA THR A 511 -11.53 -34.73 -10.17
C THR A 511 -10.61 -33.80 -9.39
N VAL A 512 -9.43 -34.25 -8.98
CA VAL A 512 -8.49 -33.48 -8.16
C VAL A 512 -7.46 -32.77 -9.03
N LEU A 513 -7.29 -31.48 -8.79
CA LEU A 513 -6.22 -30.68 -9.37
C LEU A 513 -5.35 -30.14 -8.22
N THR A 514 -4.21 -30.80 -8.02
CA THR A 514 -3.28 -30.35 -6.96
C THR A 514 -2.65 -28.98 -7.30
N SER A 515 -2.24 -28.24 -6.28
CA SER A 515 -1.49 -26.98 -6.46
C SER A 515 -0.29 -27.18 -7.39
N ARG A 516 0.42 -28.32 -7.26
CA ARG A 516 1.55 -28.69 -8.11
C ARG A 516 1.15 -28.79 -9.58
N ASP A 517 0.05 -29.49 -9.87
CA ASP A 517 -0.41 -29.69 -11.26
C ASP A 517 -0.97 -28.41 -11.85
N LEU A 518 -1.73 -27.66 -11.07
CA LEU A 518 -2.24 -26.35 -11.47
C LEU A 518 -1.10 -25.40 -11.82
N HIS A 519 -0.10 -25.27 -10.96
CA HIS A 519 1.07 -24.45 -11.20
C HIS A 519 1.85 -24.90 -12.45
N ARG A 520 2.08 -26.20 -12.61
CA ARG A 520 2.77 -26.77 -13.79
C ARG A 520 2.02 -26.44 -15.08
N LYS A 521 0.70 -26.70 -15.13
CA LYS A 521 -0.13 -26.39 -16.30
C LYS A 521 -0.15 -24.90 -16.61
N LEU A 522 -0.39 -24.04 -15.61
CA LEU A 522 -0.44 -22.59 -15.81
C LEU A 522 0.92 -22.02 -16.21
N LYS A 523 2.02 -22.48 -15.63
CA LYS A 523 3.37 -22.10 -16.08
C LYS A 523 3.63 -22.51 -17.53
N THR A 524 3.20 -23.72 -17.93
CA THR A 524 3.32 -24.16 -19.32
C THR A 524 2.54 -23.23 -20.26
N TYR A 525 1.29 -22.90 -19.95
CA TYR A 525 0.53 -21.95 -20.76
C TYR A 525 1.14 -20.54 -20.77
N LEU A 526 1.72 -20.06 -19.65
CA LEU A 526 2.38 -18.77 -19.56
C LEU A 526 3.69 -18.69 -20.36
N LYS A 527 4.29 -19.83 -20.77
CA LYS A 527 5.43 -19.85 -21.71
C LYS A 527 5.01 -19.35 -23.10
N PHE A 528 3.81 -19.72 -23.56
CA PHE A 528 3.28 -19.40 -24.89
C PHE A 528 2.39 -18.16 -24.88
N PHE A 529 1.60 -17.97 -23.81
CA PHE A 529 0.63 -16.90 -23.70
C PHE A 529 1.04 -15.94 -22.57
N GLY A 530 0.84 -14.65 -22.77
CA GLY A 530 0.98 -13.68 -21.67
C GLY A 530 -0.18 -13.78 -20.68
N PRO A 531 -0.01 -13.28 -19.43
CA PRO A 531 -1.07 -13.32 -18.41
C PRO A 531 -2.38 -12.65 -18.85
N ARG A 532 -2.33 -11.62 -19.71
CA ARG A 532 -3.52 -10.94 -20.25
C ARG A 532 -4.35 -11.87 -21.13
N LEU A 533 -3.70 -12.55 -22.07
CA LEU A 533 -4.40 -13.45 -23.01
C LEU A 533 -4.93 -14.67 -22.27
N LEU A 534 -4.14 -15.26 -21.39
CA LEU A 534 -4.56 -16.42 -20.59
C LEU A 534 -5.75 -16.06 -19.68
N ASN A 535 -5.79 -14.85 -19.12
CA ASN A 535 -6.95 -14.38 -18.35
C ASN A 535 -8.23 -14.32 -19.20
N ARG A 536 -8.14 -13.88 -20.46
CA ARG A 536 -9.28 -13.86 -21.39
C ARG A 536 -9.72 -15.27 -21.79
N LEU A 537 -8.78 -16.14 -22.17
CA LEU A 537 -9.06 -17.52 -22.58
C LEU A 537 -9.72 -18.33 -21.47
N THR A 538 -9.28 -18.18 -20.23
CA THR A 538 -9.87 -18.89 -19.08
C THR A 538 -11.28 -18.43 -18.70
N LYS A 539 -11.76 -17.30 -19.23
CA LYS A 539 -13.18 -16.88 -19.12
C LYS A 539 -14.08 -17.66 -20.09
N ILE A 540 -13.54 -18.09 -21.23
CA ILE A 540 -14.27 -18.82 -22.27
C ILE A 540 -14.25 -20.32 -21.94
N TRP A 541 -13.07 -20.84 -21.62
CA TRP A 541 -12.87 -22.26 -21.33
C TRP A 541 -11.90 -22.48 -20.18
N MET A 542 -12.25 -23.41 -19.29
CA MET A 542 -11.40 -23.83 -18.18
C MET A 542 -11.65 -25.30 -17.87
N PRO A 543 -10.59 -26.13 -17.70
CA PRO A 543 -10.71 -27.57 -17.44
C PRO A 543 -11.08 -27.84 -15.97
N LEU A 544 -12.12 -27.20 -15.47
CA LEU A 544 -12.69 -27.38 -14.13
C LEU A 544 -14.21 -27.43 -14.22
N GLY A 545 -14.84 -28.30 -13.47
CA GLY A 545 -16.28 -28.42 -13.37
C GLY A 545 -16.96 -27.16 -12.82
N LYS A 546 -18.28 -27.20 -12.72
CA LYS A 546 -19.08 -26.03 -12.24
C LYS A 546 -18.98 -25.84 -10.73
N ARG A 547 -18.94 -26.94 -9.94
CA ARG A 547 -18.81 -26.94 -8.48
C ARG A 547 -17.37 -27.25 -8.11
N VAL A 548 -16.70 -26.32 -7.45
CA VAL A 548 -15.28 -26.46 -7.09
C VAL A 548 -15.11 -26.35 -5.57
N VAL A 549 -14.48 -27.35 -4.97
CA VAL A 549 -14.02 -27.28 -3.58
C VAL A 549 -12.54 -26.90 -3.58
N ILE A 550 -12.18 -25.88 -2.79
CA ILE A 550 -10.80 -25.47 -2.57
C ILE A 550 -10.38 -25.95 -1.17
N MET A 551 -9.36 -26.80 -1.12
CA MET A 551 -8.71 -27.26 0.11
C MET A 551 -7.58 -26.28 0.46
N GLY A 552 -7.72 -25.54 1.55
CA GLY A 552 -6.84 -24.47 1.99
C GLY A 552 -7.48 -23.10 1.80
N GLY A 553 -7.69 -22.39 2.93
CA GLY A 553 -8.38 -21.10 3.01
C GLY A 553 -7.46 -19.90 3.24
N GLY A 554 -6.13 -20.06 3.14
CA GLY A 554 -5.19 -18.95 3.22
C GLY A 554 -5.24 -18.06 1.98
N ILE A 555 -4.27 -17.13 1.85
CA ILE A 555 -4.19 -16.16 0.74
C ILE A 555 -4.34 -16.83 -0.65
N HIS A 556 -3.69 -17.98 -0.87
CA HIS A 556 -3.76 -18.70 -2.15
C HIS A 556 -5.16 -19.24 -2.44
N GLY A 557 -5.82 -19.79 -1.41
CA GLY A 557 -7.19 -20.32 -1.52
C GLY A 557 -8.20 -19.21 -1.81
N CYS A 558 -8.15 -18.12 -1.07
CA CYS A 558 -9.05 -16.97 -1.25
C CYS A 558 -8.87 -16.31 -2.63
N GLN A 559 -7.63 -16.13 -3.08
CA GLN A 559 -7.35 -15.58 -4.41
C GLN A 559 -7.78 -16.53 -5.54
N THR A 560 -7.57 -17.84 -5.36
CA THR A 560 -8.05 -18.87 -6.31
C THR A 560 -9.57 -18.86 -6.36
N ALA A 561 -10.26 -18.74 -5.23
CA ALA A 561 -11.72 -18.63 -5.18
C ALA A 561 -12.20 -17.39 -5.96
N ALA A 562 -11.60 -16.23 -5.73
CA ALA A 562 -11.93 -15.01 -6.48
C ALA A 562 -11.72 -15.17 -8.00
N PHE A 563 -10.65 -15.84 -8.40
CA PHE A 563 -10.39 -16.15 -9.81
C PHE A 563 -11.46 -17.06 -10.41
N LEU A 564 -11.90 -18.09 -9.70
CA LEU A 564 -12.89 -19.07 -10.16
C LEU A 564 -14.32 -18.49 -10.19
N VAL A 565 -14.70 -17.73 -9.16
CA VAL A 565 -16.01 -17.06 -9.10
C VAL A 565 -16.21 -16.09 -10.27
N LYS A 566 -15.17 -15.30 -10.63
CA LYS A 566 -15.19 -14.42 -11.82
C LYS A 566 -15.37 -15.19 -13.15
N ARG A 567 -15.30 -16.52 -13.10
CA ARG A 567 -15.49 -17.44 -14.25
C ARG A 567 -16.75 -18.30 -14.11
N GLY A 568 -17.67 -17.88 -13.23
CA GLY A 568 -18.97 -18.52 -13.05
C GLY A 568 -18.92 -19.88 -12.35
N ARG A 569 -17.87 -20.16 -11.56
CA ARG A 569 -17.81 -21.40 -10.77
C ARG A 569 -18.47 -21.17 -9.41
N LYS A 570 -19.20 -22.18 -8.94
CA LYS A 570 -19.69 -22.27 -7.55
C LYS A 570 -18.54 -22.81 -6.69
N VAL A 571 -18.12 -22.04 -5.70
CA VAL A 571 -16.91 -22.35 -4.93
C VAL A 571 -17.25 -22.58 -3.47
N THR A 572 -16.64 -23.62 -2.88
CA THR A 572 -16.57 -23.84 -1.44
C THR A 572 -15.10 -23.86 -1.01
N ILE A 573 -14.74 -23.04 -0.03
CA ILE A 573 -13.42 -23.04 0.59
C ILE A 573 -13.50 -23.82 1.90
N VAL A 574 -12.57 -24.75 2.09
CA VAL A 574 -12.44 -25.52 3.34
C VAL A 574 -11.03 -25.38 3.91
N GLU A 575 -10.93 -25.07 5.20
CA GLU A 575 -9.68 -24.77 5.88
C GLU A 575 -9.58 -25.54 7.21
N THR A 576 -8.44 -26.18 7.43
CA THR A 576 -8.16 -26.87 8.69
C THR A 576 -7.83 -25.92 9.83
N GLY A 577 -7.27 -24.76 9.50
CA GLY A 577 -6.92 -23.70 10.44
C GLY A 577 -8.12 -23.04 11.11
N LYS A 578 -7.83 -22.12 12.01
CA LYS A 578 -8.84 -21.43 12.83
C LYS A 578 -9.75 -20.50 12.03
N GLU A 579 -9.25 -19.95 10.93
CA GLU A 579 -9.94 -18.94 10.12
C GLU A 579 -9.60 -19.05 8.64
N ILE A 580 -10.40 -18.37 7.81
CA ILE A 580 -10.16 -18.19 6.37
C ILE A 580 -9.44 -16.85 6.18
N GLY A 581 -8.53 -16.78 5.20
CA GLY A 581 -7.85 -15.55 4.82
C GLY A 581 -6.49 -15.34 5.50
N ASP A 582 -5.90 -16.38 6.09
CA ASP A 582 -4.54 -16.29 6.61
C ASP A 582 -3.55 -15.82 5.54
N GLY A 583 -2.63 -14.89 5.91
CA GLY A 583 -1.69 -14.24 5.00
C GLY A 583 -2.27 -13.08 4.16
N LEU A 584 -3.57 -12.78 4.26
CA LEU A 584 -4.16 -11.56 3.69
C LEU A 584 -3.95 -10.38 4.66
N LEU A 585 -3.79 -9.18 4.11
CA LEU A 585 -3.70 -7.95 4.91
C LEU A 585 -5.00 -7.73 5.70
N GLU A 586 -4.87 -7.53 7.00
CA GLU A 586 -5.98 -7.66 7.96
C GLU A 586 -6.99 -6.50 7.88
N VAL A 587 -6.53 -5.28 7.66
CA VAL A 587 -7.40 -4.09 7.76
C VAL A 587 -8.28 -3.92 6.52
N LEU A 588 -7.71 -4.04 5.34
CA LEU A 588 -8.41 -3.68 4.11
C LEU A 588 -8.67 -4.87 3.18
N VAL A 589 -7.66 -5.72 2.95
CA VAL A 589 -7.78 -6.75 1.90
C VAL A 589 -8.61 -7.94 2.37
N LYS A 590 -8.34 -8.45 3.57
CA LYS A 590 -9.03 -9.64 4.11
C LYS A 590 -10.54 -9.43 4.27
N PRO A 591 -11.01 -8.39 5.00
CA PRO A 591 -12.44 -8.20 5.19
C PRO A 591 -13.17 -7.97 3.86
N HIS A 592 -12.62 -7.13 2.97
CA HIS A 592 -13.27 -6.84 1.69
C HIS A 592 -13.33 -8.04 0.76
N LEU A 593 -12.25 -8.84 0.69
CA LEU A 593 -12.23 -10.04 -0.14
C LEU A 593 -13.19 -11.09 0.37
N LEU A 594 -13.18 -11.37 1.69
CA LEU A 594 -14.05 -12.40 2.27
C LEU A 594 -15.54 -12.01 2.16
N MET A 595 -15.88 -10.74 2.39
CA MET A 595 -17.23 -10.24 2.18
C MET A 595 -17.67 -10.40 0.72
N TRP A 596 -16.83 -9.97 -0.23
CA TRP A 596 -17.15 -10.13 -1.64
C TRP A 596 -17.32 -11.60 -2.04
N LEU A 597 -16.48 -12.51 -1.54
CA LEU A 597 -16.65 -13.95 -1.76
C LEU A 597 -17.99 -14.46 -1.21
N ALA A 598 -18.37 -14.03 -0.01
CA ALA A 598 -19.66 -14.38 0.59
C ALA A 598 -20.83 -13.89 -0.25
N ASP A 599 -20.79 -12.64 -0.73
CA ASP A 599 -21.84 -12.06 -1.61
C ASP A 599 -21.96 -12.80 -2.94
N LYS A 600 -20.86 -13.35 -3.44
CA LYS A 600 -20.86 -14.18 -4.65
C LYS A 600 -21.28 -15.64 -4.38
N GLY A 601 -21.74 -15.93 -3.16
CA GLY A 601 -22.23 -17.24 -2.76
C GLY A 601 -21.14 -18.27 -2.50
N VAL A 602 -19.91 -17.84 -2.17
CA VAL A 602 -18.85 -18.75 -1.75
C VAL A 602 -19.13 -19.24 -0.33
N THR A 603 -19.23 -20.56 -0.16
CA THR A 603 -19.27 -21.17 1.16
C THR A 603 -17.84 -21.25 1.73
N MET A 604 -17.65 -20.76 2.95
CA MET A 604 -16.37 -20.75 3.64
C MET A 604 -16.45 -21.51 4.97
N MET A 605 -15.64 -22.56 5.13
CA MET A 605 -15.68 -23.43 6.29
C MET A 605 -14.28 -23.57 6.88
N ALA A 606 -14.06 -23.02 8.08
CA ALA A 606 -12.83 -23.18 8.85
C ALA A 606 -12.97 -24.29 9.91
N LYS A 607 -11.84 -24.70 10.50
CA LYS A 607 -11.76 -25.74 11.55
C LYS A 607 -12.36 -27.06 11.09
N VAL A 608 -12.10 -27.44 9.83
CA VAL A 608 -12.51 -28.74 9.30
C VAL A 608 -11.33 -29.73 9.32
N LYS A 609 -11.63 -31.00 9.34
CA LYS A 609 -10.66 -32.07 9.10
C LYS A 609 -11.02 -32.73 7.76
N TYR A 610 -10.04 -32.86 6.88
CA TYR A 610 -10.20 -33.61 5.64
C TYR A 610 -10.20 -35.11 5.94
N GLU A 611 -11.20 -35.85 5.46
CA GLU A 611 -11.35 -37.28 5.73
C GLU A 611 -10.99 -38.13 4.50
N LYS A 612 -11.65 -37.89 3.37
CA LYS A 612 -11.40 -38.59 2.09
C LYS A 612 -11.99 -37.83 0.90
N ILE A 613 -11.47 -38.09 -0.28
CA ILE A 613 -12.02 -37.65 -1.56
C ILE A 613 -12.70 -38.84 -2.23
N THR A 614 -13.83 -38.58 -2.85
CA THR A 614 -14.62 -39.57 -3.61
C THR A 614 -15.07 -38.94 -4.93
N ASP A 615 -15.65 -39.71 -5.82
CA ASP A 615 -16.24 -39.24 -7.09
C ASP A 615 -17.39 -38.22 -6.87
N LYS A 616 -18.01 -38.22 -5.67
CA LYS A 616 -19.04 -37.24 -5.28
C LYS A 616 -18.49 -35.92 -4.75
N GLY A 617 -17.22 -35.87 -4.33
CA GLY A 617 -16.60 -34.70 -3.75
C GLY A 617 -15.70 -34.98 -2.56
N LEU A 618 -15.55 -33.99 -1.68
CA LEU A 618 -14.69 -34.03 -0.48
C LEU A 618 -15.50 -34.32 0.79
N THR A 619 -15.18 -35.39 1.49
CA THR A 619 -15.71 -35.67 2.82
C THR A 619 -14.85 -34.96 3.88
N ILE A 620 -15.48 -34.19 4.71
CA ILE A 620 -14.89 -33.49 5.85
C ILE A 620 -15.58 -33.87 7.15
N SER A 621 -14.91 -33.64 8.26
CA SER A 621 -15.55 -33.57 9.59
C SER A 621 -15.38 -32.20 10.20
N GLN A 622 -16.45 -31.69 10.85
CA GLN A 622 -16.47 -30.42 11.56
C GLN A 622 -17.31 -30.61 12.83
N LYS A 623 -16.73 -30.25 13.99
CA LYS A 623 -17.37 -30.46 15.31
C LYS A 623 -17.89 -31.90 15.50
N GLY A 624 -17.13 -32.91 15.04
CA GLY A 624 -17.48 -34.34 15.15
C GLY A 624 -18.50 -34.85 14.11
N LYS A 625 -19.14 -33.99 13.33
CA LYS A 625 -20.09 -34.39 12.29
C LYS A 625 -19.37 -34.53 10.94
N LYS A 626 -19.56 -35.68 10.28
CA LYS A 626 -19.05 -35.93 8.92
C LYS A 626 -20.07 -35.48 7.89
N GLN A 627 -19.59 -34.81 6.83
CA GLN A 627 -20.39 -34.44 5.66
C GLN A 627 -19.55 -34.53 4.39
N THR A 628 -20.20 -34.81 3.28
CA THR A 628 -19.57 -34.77 1.97
C THR A 628 -20.02 -33.50 1.25
N ILE A 629 -19.05 -32.69 0.83
CA ILE A 629 -19.27 -31.50 0.01
C ILE A 629 -19.18 -31.93 -1.44
N GLU A 630 -20.29 -31.82 -2.14
CA GLU A 630 -20.35 -32.20 -3.56
C GLU A 630 -19.47 -31.29 -4.41
N ALA A 631 -18.67 -31.89 -5.28
CA ALA A 631 -17.77 -31.18 -6.17
C ALA A 631 -17.55 -31.92 -7.49
N ASP A 632 -17.53 -31.15 -8.58
CA ASP A 632 -17.09 -31.64 -9.88
C ASP A 632 -15.58 -31.57 -10.03
N SER A 633 -14.95 -30.70 -9.24
CA SER A 633 -13.48 -30.57 -9.15
C SER A 633 -13.05 -30.17 -7.74
N ILE A 634 -11.89 -30.66 -7.32
CA ILE A 634 -11.24 -30.32 -6.06
C ILE A 634 -9.88 -29.68 -6.38
N VAL A 635 -9.61 -28.51 -5.83
CA VAL A 635 -8.34 -27.79 -6.01
C VAL A 635 -7.65 -27.69 -4.67
N THR A 636 -6.40 -28.15 -4.58
CA THR A 636 -5.59 -27.90 -3.37
C THR A 636 -4.94 -26.52 -3.45
N ALA A 637 -5.00 -25.76 -2.37
CA ALA A 637 -4.38 -24.43 -2.23
C ALA A 637 -3.65 -24.34 -0.89
N LEU A 638 -2.93 -25.40 -0.55
CA LEU A 638 -2.20 -25.54 0.70
C LEU A 638 -0.92 -24.68 0.69
N PRO A 639 -0.41 -24.31 1.87
CA PRO A 639 0.87 -23.60 1.99
C PRO A 639 2.01 -24.35 1.31
N LEU A 640 2.99 -23.60 0.81
CA LEU A 640 4.23 -24.16 0.28
C LEU A 640 5.09 -24.75 1.42
N LYS A 641 5.99 -25.67 1.07
CA LYS A 641 7.03 -26.17 1.94
C LYS A 641 8.41 -25.71 1.48
N PRO A 642 9.39 -25.55 2.38
CA PRO A 642 10.78 -25.27 2.03
C PRO A 642 11.34 -26.27 1.00
N ASN A 643 12.18 -25.79 0.10
CA ASN A 643 12.87 -26.61 -0.90
C ASN A 643 14.38 -26.63 -0.61
N THR A 644 14.81 -27.53 0.26
CA THR A 644 16.18 -27.58 0.78
C THR A 644 17.06 -28.66 0.16
N GLU A 645 16.59 -29.38 -0.86
CA GLU A 645 17.35 -30.50 -1.48
C GLU A 645 18.67 -30.02 -2.07
N LEU A 646 18.63 -28.96 -2.91
CA LEU A 646 19.82 -28.38 -3.51
C LEU A 646 20.80 -27.82 -2.44
N LEU A 647 20.27 -27.19 -1.40
CA LEU A 647 21.09 -26.71 -0.27
C LEU A 647 21.88 -27.84 0.37
N LYS A 648 21.24 -28.98 0.63
CA LYS A 648 21.90 -30.14 1.23
C LYS A 648 22.97 -30.72 0.31
N SER A 649 22.73 -30.77 -1.01
CA SER A 649 23.67 -31.34 -1.99
C SER A 649 24.91 -30.48 -2.23
N LEU A 650 24.87 -29.17 -1.90
CA LEU A 650 25.93 -28.21 -2.18
C LEU A 650 26.70 -27.73 -0.94
N LYS A 651 26.28 -28.13 0.25
CA LYS A 651 26.85 -27.65 1.53
C LYS A 651 28.37 -27.84 1.64
N ASP A 652 28.89 -28.92 1.07
CA ASP A 652 30.32 -29.26 1.13
C ASP A 652 31.09 -28.92 -0.16
N VAL A 653 30.43 -28.25 -1.13
CA VAL A 653 30.98 -27.95 -2.46
C VAL A 653 31.45 -26.51 -2.60
N VAL A 654 30.83 -25.59 -1.89
CA VAL A 654 31.06 -24.15 -2.00
C VAL A 654 31.35 -23.57 -0.61
N PRO A 655 32.32 -22.65 -0.46
CA PRO A 655 32.66 -22.07 0.84
C PRO A 655 31.49 -21.40 1.56
N GLU A 656 30.62 -20.70 0.79
CA GLU A 656 29.47 -20.01 1.35
C GLU A 656 28.19 -20.39 0.59
N VAL A 657 27.23 -21.00 1.29
CA VAL A 657 25.94 -21.44 0.75
C VAL A 657 24.80 -20.88 1.58
N TYR A 658 23.86 -20.20 0.92
CA TYR A 658 22.70 -19.58 1.55
C TYR A 658 21.41 -20.02 0.84
N ALA A 659 20.33 -20.22 1.62
CA ALA A 659 18.96 -20.36 1.10
C ALA A 659 18.15 -19.13 1.50
N ILE A 660 17.30 -18.63 0.57
CA ILE A 660 16.49 -17.43 0.76
C ILE A 660 15.08 -17.57 0.18
N GLY A 661 14.16 -16.75 0.70
CA GLY A 661 12.76 -16.75 0.27
C GLY A 661 12.10 -18.11 0.50
N ASP A 662 11.12 -18.48 -0.33
CA ASP A 662 10.33 -19.72 -0.16
C ASP A 662 11.15 -21.01 -0.14
N CYS A 663 12.37 -20.97 -0.66
CA CYS A 663 13.30 -22.10 -0.57
C CYS A 663 13.69 -22.40 0.88
N LYS A 664 13.84 -21.36 1.69
CA LYS A 664 14.17 -21.42 3.11
C LYS A 664 12.90 -21.51 3.95
N GLU A 665 12.00 -20.57 3.75
CA GLU A 665 10.75 -20.41 4.49
C GLU A 665 9.72 -19.70 3.60
N PRO A 666 8.65 -20.41 3.20
CA PRO A 666 7.63 -19.82 2.34
C PRO A 666 6.85 -18.70 3.03
N HIS A 667 6.86 -17.52 2.43
CA HIS A 667 6.20 -16.32 2.93
C HIS A 667 5.69 -15.43 1.78
N LEU A 668 5.59 -14.13 2.01
CA LEU A 668 5.11 -13.14 1.04
C LEU A 668 6.25 -12.59 0.16
N ILE A 669 5.88 -11.80 -0.85
CA ILE A 669 6.85 -11.13 -1.73
C ILE A 669 7.76 -10.18 -0.95
N ILE A 670 7.24 -9.52 0.09
CA ILE A 670 8.02 -8.61 0.94
C ILE A 670 9.19 -9.36 1.61
N ASP A 671 8.95 -10.56 2.11
CA ASP A 671 9.96 -11.38 2.79
C ASP A 671 11.01 -11.88 1.79
N ALA A 672 10.57 -12.29 0.60
CA ALA A 672 11.46 -12.71 -0.47
C ALA A 672 12.43 -11.58 -0.90
N ILE A 673 11.93 -10.36 -1.07
CA ILE A 673 12.74 -9.17 -1.39
C ILE A 673 13.66 -8.80 -0.22
N ALA A 674 13.15 -8.83 1.01
CA ALA A 674 13.94 -8.52 2.20
C ALA A 674 15.09 -9.53 2.41
N ASP A 675 14.83 -10.83 2.27
CA ASP A 675 15.84 -11.88 2.37
C ASP A 675 16.95 -11.70 1.32
N GLY A 676 16.56 -11.48 0.06
CA GLY A 676 17.50 -11.24 -1.02
C GLY A 676 18.37 -10.01 -0.78
N ALA A 677 17.75 -8.91 -0.38
CA ALA A 677 18.45 -7.67 -0.06
C ALA A 677 19.40 -7.81 1.13
N ARG A 678 19.00 -8.56 2.17
CA ARG A 678 19.79 -8.81 3.38
C ARG A 678 21.02 -9.66 3.07
N ILE A 679 20.83 -10.84 2.49
CA ILE A 679 21.95 -11.77 2.21
C ILE A 679 22.97 -11.14 1.26
N ALA A 680 22.53 -10.45 0.21
CA ALA A 680 23.45 -9.79 -0.70
C ALA A 680 24.28 -8.66 -0.05
N ARG A 681 23.90 -8.18 1.13
CA ARG A 681 24.68 -7.20 1.92
C ARG A 681 25.71 -7.84 2.85
N THR A 682 25.53 -9.11 3.20
CA THR A 682 26.43 -9.82 4.12
C THR A 682 27.59 -10.52 3.42
N ILE A 683 27.47 -10.86 2.14
CA ILE A 683 28.47 -11.57 1.35
C ILE A 683 29.63 -10.69 0.91
#